data_d0ece3534c3e7a25c68306a9b69f6356
#
_entry.id   d0ece3534c3e7a25c68306a9b69f6356
#
_cell.length_a   1.000
_cell.length_b   1.000
_cell.length_c   1.000
_cell.angle_alpha   90.00
_cell.angle_beta   90.00
_cell.angle_gamma   90.00
#
_symmetry.space_group_name_H-M   'P 1'
#
loop_
_entity.id
_entity.type
_entity.pdbx_description
1 polymer ?
#
loop_
_entity_poly.entity_id
_entity_poly.type
_entity_poly.pdbx_seq_one_letter_code
_entity_poly.pdbx_strand_id
1 'polypeptide(L)'
;MKNTNIILLAAACVLATGMTAAGELLSPEIGMGWENGWVRQWKDNIPGLDVEDRTERVSDGVVKVVRRWTWTGKTPLEKVTLSVRYRMNGDPLSLKPFIPGILLYGNPSNKGRKDGRVPVFAGHKGEFAIFEDHRLPMPFAVLENAVSGDFAAVHILPSPVQGGNRPDQWWSLGVEAASGGVDIVLLSGPIGYNRMRSVSKAHMYRQEKYDNAYMTLRPGQVLEKTFWIQTGVWTKDAFGFEQAMNLSLDLFKPYDVDHHAPVGKIARLKRDYALTRWIEGPNLCGFTQRERRTGRKDVVLGWTGCGATCGYALPVLDFDKSDWEKAQKSLDFIGDRLVGTIRSSDGMFNVRCKVDGRTSGGDPVSCGQSLYCIMKAIRFAGKSGGGRLDATKWRTFASRALDAISDAVLQEDWREPASTAQGFLVAPLVLGSEIFNRPEHLAAAKKLAGFFGKRYFGIGRAYWGGSLDAKCEDKEGAYAAFQGYEALLRHAVKTKNKSEEEKYARLAQHAMNMMLTYTMVWNSTYPPGRLADHAFKSMGWTVVSPQNQHLDAFGVMTVPEIWRMGDYLNDWRLKKLASLMYRSCFQLTSQSGALGESIQHTYYDSPDDRRNVFEQRGGYREGWTVFWLTAHFLNAAAEMKEMGVEL
;
A
#
# COMPACT_ATOMS: atom_id res chain seq x y z
N MET A 1 -12.40 -56.42 6.57
CA MET A 1 -13.54 -55.46 6.64
C MET A 1 -13.74 -55.06 8.10
N LYS A 2 -13.36 -53.92 8.49
CA LYS A 2 -13.61 -53.10 9.69
C LYS A 2 -12.35 -52.32 10.00
N ASN A 3 -12.30 -51.06 9.61
CA ASN A 3 -11.59 -49.94 10.25
C ASN A 3 -11.44 -48.74 9.29
N THR A 4 -12.55 -48.23 8.75
CA THR A 4 -12.50 -47.06 7.88
C THR A 4 -13.38 -45.89 8.39
N ASN A 5 -13.93 -45.97 9.59
CA ASN A 5 -14.96 -44.99 10.04
C ASN A 5 -14.58 -44.15 11.27
N ILE A 6 -13.31 -44.08 11.70
CA ILE A 6 -12.98 -43.35 12.94
C ILE A 6 -12.32 -41.98 12.67
N ILE A 7 -11.77 -41.74 11.48
CA ILE A 7 -10.99 -40.50 11.23
C ILE A 7 -11.86 -39.30 10.81
N LEU A 8 -13.05 -39.53 10.26
CA LEU A 8 -13.95 -38.45 9.83
C LEU A 8 -14.71 -37.74 10.97
N LEU A 9 -14.80 -38.35 12.16
CA LEU A 9 -15.53 -37.74 13.28
C LEU A 9 -14.72 -36.78 14.14
N ALA A 10 -13.41 -36.82 14.10
CA ALA A 10 -12.57 -35.93 14.93
C ALA A 10 -12.45 -34.51 14.36
N ALA A 11 -12.44 -34.34 13.05
CA ALA A 11 -12.37 -33.03 12.41
C ALA A 11 -13.69 -32.25 12.50
N ALA A 12 -14.83 -32.96 12.49
CA ALA A 12 -16.15 -32.32 12.57
C ALA A 12 -16.52 -31.87 14.01
N CYS A 13 -15.98 -32.51 15.06
CA CYS A 13 -16.32 -32.18 16.45
C CYS A 13 -15.60 -30.94 17.02
N VAL A 14 -14.44 -30.53 16.49
CA VAL A 14 -13.73 -29.35 17.00
C VAL A 14 -14.24 -28.04 16.38
N LEU A 15 -14.87 -28.10 15.21
CA LEU A 15 -15.51 -26.95 14.56
C LEU A 15 -16.88 -26.60 15.17
N ALA A 16 -17.48 -27.46 15.98
CA ALA A 16 -18.86 -27.27 16.45
C ALA A 16 -19.03 -26.41 17.71
N THR A 17 -17.97 -25.90 18.31
CA THR A 17 -18.08 -25.08 19.52
C THR A 17 -17.50 -23.67 19.28
N GLY A 18 -18.32 -22.77 18.73
CA GLY A 18 -18.08 -21.33 18.77
C GLY A 18 -17.63 -20.64 17.49
N MET A 19 -17.51 -21.32 16.35
CA MET A 19 -17.35 -20.67 15.05
C MET A 19 -18.73 -20.27 14.52
N THR A 20 -18.90 -19.00 14.15
CA THR A 20 -20.06 -18.58 13.36
C THR A 20 -20.09 -19.38 12.06
N ALA A 21 -21.26 -19.70 11.51
CA ALA A 21 -21.44 -20.57 10.34
C ALA A 21 -20.94 -19.97 9.01
N ALA A 22 -19.86 -19.15 9.05
CA ALA A 22 -19.35 -18.42 7.88
C ALA A 22 -18.77 -19.32 6.79
N GLY A 23 -18.34 -20.55 7.11
CA GLY A 23 -17.76 -21.44 6.10
C GLY A 23 -17.13 -22.70 6.68
N GLU A 24 -16.49 -23.48 5.80
CA GLU A 24 -15.91 -24.79 6.14
C GLU A 24 -14.57 -25.06 5.44
N LEU A 25 -13.68 -25.77 6.12
CA LEU A 25 -12.48 -26.34 5.51
C LEU A 25 -12.90 -27.59 4.73
N LEU A 26 -12.72 -27.56 3.42
CA LEU A 26 -13.13 -28.65 2.55
C LEU A 26 -12.17 -29.85 2.68
N SER A 27 -12.70 -31.04 2.37
CA SER A 27 -11.88 -32.23 2.20
C SER A 27 -10.72 -31.98 1.24
N PRO A 28 -9.54 -32.57 1.48
CA PRO A 28 -8.39 -32.34 0.64
C PRO A 28 -8.62 -32.77 -0.81
N GLU A 29 -8.48 -31.84 -1.75
CA GLU A 29 -8.44 -32.15 -3.18
C GLU A 29 -6.99 -32.05 -3.67
N ILE A 30 -6.62 -32.96 -4.57
CA ILE A 30 -5.27 -33.03 -5.15
C ILE A 30 -5.38 -32.81 -6.66
N GLY A 31 -4.66 -31.83 -7.14
CA GLY A 31 -4.54 -31.56 -8.57
C GLY A 31 -3.65 -32.58 -9.25
N MET A 32 -4.13 -33.17 -10.35
CA MET A 32 -3.41 -34.17 -11.13
C MET A 32 -3.24 -33.72 -12.58
N GLY A 33 -2.02 -33.90 -13.08
CA GLY A 33 -1.67 -33.52 -14.44
C GLY A 33 -1.56 -32.01 -14.64
N TRP A 34 -1.02 -31.61 -15.75
CA TRP A 34 -0.76 -30.22 -16.08
C TRP A 34 -1.07 -29.96 -17.56
N GLU A 35 -1.87 -28.96 -17.83
CA GLU A 35 -2.25 -28.56 -19.18
C GLU A 35 -2.51 -27.06 -19.25
N ASN A 36 -1.94 -26.39 -20.25
CA ASN A 36 -2.15 -24.95 -20.49
C ASN A 36 -1.91 -24.06 -19.26
N GLY A 37 -0.88 -24.35 -18.47
CA GLY A 37 -0.51 -23.55 -17.29
C GLY A 37 -1.40 -23.80 -16.07
N TRP A 38 -2.19 -24.89 -16.06
CA TRP A 38 -3.12 -25.20 -14.98
C TRP A 38 -3.22 -26.69 -14.68
N VAL A 39 -3.87 -27.02 -13.58
CA VAL A 39 -4.22 -28.39 -13.18
C VAL A 39 -5.25 -28.97 -14.15
N ARG A 40 -5.01 -30.19 -14.63
CA ARG A 40 -5.91 -30.88 -15.55
C ARG A 40 -7.16 -31.45 -14.87
N GLN A 41 -7.01 -32.00 -13.66
CA GLN A 41 -8.09 -32.64 -12.91
C GLN A 41 -7.86 -32.55 -11.40
N TRP A 42 -8.91 -32.27 -10.65
CA TRP A 42 -8.92 -32.40 -9.18
C TRP A 42 -9.47 -33.75 -8.77
N LYS A 43 -8.91 -34.35 -7.71
CA LYS A 43 -9.30 -35.63 -7.15
C LYS A 43 -9.35 -35.55 -5.63
N ASP A 44 -10.41 -36.07 -5.04
CA ASP A 44 -10.62 -36.10 -3.59
C ASP A 44 -9.71 -37.13 -2.88
N ASN A 45 -9.29 -38.17 -3.60
CA ASN A 45 -8.45 -39.21 -3.05
C ASN A 45 -7.47 -39.74 -4.08
N ILE A 46 -6.23 -39.95 -3.66
CA ILE A 46 -5.18 -40.60 -4.44
C ILE A 46 -4.60 -41.76 -3.63
N PRO A 47 -4.73 -43.00 -4.11
CA PRO A 47 -4.17 -44.14 -3.39
C PRO A 47 -2.68 -43.98 -3.09
N GLY A 48 -2.31 -44.09 -1.82
CA GLY A 48 -0.93 -43.90 -1.36
C GLY A 48 -0.56 -42.45 -1.01
N LEU A 49 -1.47 -41.51 -1.09
CA LEU A 49 -1.29 -40.14 -0.55
C LEU A 49 -2.16 -39.96 0.69
N ASP A 50 -1.50 -39.94 1.85
CA ASP A 50 -2.16 -39.70 3.11
C ASP A 50 -2.15 -38.18 3.40
N VAL A 51 -3.31 -37.63 3.80
CA VAL A 51 -3.47 -36.22 4.18
C VAL A 51 -4.04 -36.14 5.57
N GLU A 52 -3.36 -35.42 6.46
CA GLU A 52 -3.72 -35.24 7.86
C GLU A 52 -3.70 -33.76 8.23
N ASP A 53 -4.77 -33.31 8.93
CA ASP A 53 -4.87 -31.96 9.50
C ASP A 53 -4.72 -32.03 11.03
N ARG A 54 -3.77 -31.27 11.57
CA ARG A 54 -3.68 -30.98 12.99
C ARG A 54 -4.13 -29.56 13.25
N THR A 55 -5.09 -29.40 14.15
CA THR A 55 -5.73 -28.13 14.47
C THR A 55 -5.45 -27.69 15.89
N GLU A 56 -5.25 -26.38 16.07
CA GLU A 56 -5.04 -25.73 17.36
C GLU A 56 -5.88 -24.45 17.40
N ARG A 57 -6.74 -24.28 18.41
CA ARG A 57 -7.45 -23.02 18.64
C ARG A 57 -6.48 -21.99 19.22
N VAL A 58 -6.27 -20.88 18.50
CA VAL A 58 -5.38 -19.80 18.91
C VAL A 58 -6.12 -18.74 19.75
N SER A 59 -7.31 -18.36 19.28
CA SER A 59 -8.20 -17.43 19.97
C SER A 59 -9.64 -17.62 19.46
N ASP A 60 -10.58 -16.78 19.93
CA ASP A 60 -11.93 -16.79 19.40
C ASP A 60 -11.91 -16.48 17.90
N GLY A 61 -12.58 -17.33 17.11
CA GLY A 61 -12.62 -17.22 15.66
C GLY A 61 -11.30 -17.50 14.94
N VAL A 62 -10.21 -17.91 15.62
CA VAL A 62 -8.91 -18.19 14.99
C VAL A 62 -8.44 -19.60 15.30
N VAL A 63 -8.24 -20.39 14.25
CA VAL A 63 -7.71 -21.75 14.30
C VAL A 63 -6.45 -21.85 13.46
N LYS A 64 -5.37 -22.36 14.04
CA LYS A 64 -4.15 -22.76 13.33
C LYS A 64 -4.32 -24.18 12.82
N VAL A 65 -3.95 -24.41 11.57
CA VAL A 65 -3.99 -25.73 10.94
C VAL A 65 -2.60 -26.05 10.38
N VAL A 66 -2.14 -27.27 10.62
CA VAL A 66 -0.96 -27.84 9.96
C VAL A 66 -1.43 -29.01 9.13
N ARG A 67 -1.51 -28.83 7.82
CA ARG A 67 -1.82 -29.90 6.87
C ARG A 67 -0.55 -30.61 6.46
N ARG A 68 -0.57 -31.92 6.59
CA ARG A 68 0.54 -32.80 6.25
C ARG A 68 0.13 -33.75 5.13
N TRP A 69 0.95 -33.84 4.10
CA TRP A 69 0.82 -34.79 3.00
C TRP A 69 1.98 -35.79 3.07
N THR A 70 1.66 -37.08 3.02
CA THR A 70 2.66 -38.17 3.05
C THR A 70 2.44 -39.05 1.85
N TRP A 71 3.46 -39.17 0.97
CA TRP A 71 3.40 -40.07 -0.17
C TRP A 71 3.98 -41.41 0.23
N THR A 72 3.14 -42.45 0.31
CA THR A 72 3.50 -43.83 0.67
C THR A 72 3.61 -44.77 -0.54
N GLY A 73 3.35 -44.25 -1.75
CA GLY A 73 3.47 -45.01 -2.99
C GLY A 73 4.91 -45.40 -3.30
N LYS A 74 5.08 -46.51 -4.03
CA LYS A 74 6.41 -47.09 -4.35
C LYS A 74 7.13 -46.36 -5.48
N THR A 75 6.41 -45.63 -6.32
CA THR A 75 6.93 -44.87 -7.45
C THR A 75 6.65 -43.37 -7.29
N PRO A 76 7.43 -42.49 -7.90
CA PRO A 76 7.11 -41.04 -7.87
C PRO A 76 5.72 -40.76 -8.40
N LEU A 77 5.00 -39.86 -7.75
CA LEU A 77 3.74 -39.30 -8.25
C LEU A 77 4.03 -37.95 -8.91
N GLU A 78 3.86 -37.91 -10.22
CA GLU A 78 4.25 -36.76 -11.04
C GLU A 78 3.11 -35.79 -11.31
N LYS A 79 3.47 -34.54 -11.58
CA LYS A 79 2.54 -33.46 -11.97
C LYS A 79 1.40 -33.25 -10.98
N VAL A 80 1.76 -33.19 -9.70
CA VAL A 80 0.85 -33.04 -8.57
C VAL A 80 0.74 -31.56 -8.17
N THR A 81 -0.44 -31.15 -7.76
CA THR A 81 -0.67 -29.88 -7.05
C THR A 81 -1.40 -30.15 -5.73
N LEU A 82 -0.76 -29.79 -4.63
CA LEU A 82 -1.38 -29.86 -3.30
C LEU A 82 -2.28 -28.65 -3.09
N SER A 83 -3.40 -28.84 -2.39
CA SER A 83 -4.35 -27.76 -2.13
C SER A 83 -4.87 -27.73 -0.70
N VAL A 84 -5.24 -26.52 -0.28
CA VAL A 84 -6.12 -26.23 0.84
C VAL A 84 -7.25 -25.39 0.28
N ARG A 85 -8.49 -25.70 0.64
CA ARG A 85 -9.68 -24.94 0.23
C ARG A 85 -10.54 -24.67 1.46
N TYR A 86 -10.85 -23.39 1.68
CA TYR A 86 -11.80 -22.97 2.69
C TYR A 86 -12.97 -22.28 2.00
N ARG A 87 -14.15 -22.88 2.07
CA ARG A 87 -15.36 -22.36 1.45
C ARG A 87 -16.10 -21.42 2.37
N MET A 88 -16.35 -20.20 1.91
CA MET A 88 -17.36 -19.33 2.48
C MET A 88 -18.66 -19.49 1.70
N ASN A 89 -19.73 -19.96 2.40
CA ASN A 89 -21.03 -20.20 1.78
C ASN A 89 -21.77 -18.88 1.53
N GLY A 90 -22.55 -18.83 0.47
CA GLY A 90 -23.37 -17.67 0.11
C GLY A 90 -23.43 -17.42 -1.38
N ASP A 91 -24.11 -16.34 -1.77
CA ASP A 91 -24.09 -15.88 -3.16
C ASP A 91 -22.69 -15.37 -3.52
N PRO A 92 -21.99 -15.96 -4.50
CA PRO A 92 -20.65 -15.53 -4.88
C PRO A 92 -20.53 -14.05 -5.27
N LEU A 93 -21.62 -13.45 -5.80
CA LEU A 93 -21.65 -12.04 -6.15
C LEU A 93 -21.69 -11.12 -4.92
N SER A 94 -22.16 -11.64 -3.77
CA SER A 94 -22.20 -10.91 -2.50
C SER A 94 -20.92 -11.08 -1.67
N LEU A 95 -20.11 -12.09 -1.98
CA LEU A 95 -18.83 -12.35 -1.31
C LEU A 95 -17.72 -11.50 -1.95
N LYS A 96 -17.17 -10.57 -1.18
CA LYS A 96 -16.19 -9.59 -1.64
C LYS A 96 -14.78 -9.98 -1.20
N PRO A 97 -13.90 -10.40 -2.14
CA PRO A 97 -12.55 -10.80 -1.82
C PRO A 97 -11.63 -9.59 -1.59
N PHE A 98 -10.77 -9.71 -0.58
CA PHE A 98 -9.70 -8.76 -0.35
C PHE A 98 -8.38 -9.52 -0.17
N ILE A 99 -7.40 -9.22 -1.02
CA ILE A 99 -6.05 -9.76 -0.97
C ILE A 99 -5.08 -8.58 -0.93
N PRO A 100 -4.33 -8.40 0.16
CA PRO A 100 -3.46 -7.24 0.37
C PRO A 100 -2.56 -6.91 -0.81
N GLY A 101 -2.55 -5.65 -1.21
CA GLY A 101 -1.71 -5.14 -2.28
C GLY A 101 -2.07 -5.58 -3.71
N ILE A 102 -3.04 -6.47 -3.90
CA ILE A 102 -3.34 -7.06 -5.20
C ILE A 102 -4.82 -6.96 -5.58
N LEU A 103 -5.73 -7.32 -4.67
CA LEU A 103 -7.15 -7.41 -4.99
C LEU A 103 -7.96 -6.78 -3.87
N LEU A 104 -8.43 -5.56 -4.06
CA LEU A 104 -9.23 -4.82 -3.09
C LEU A 104 -10.70 -4.94 -3.50
N TYR A 105 -11.41 -5.81 -2.81
CA TYR A 105 -12.81 -6.10 -3.10
C TYR A 105 -13.10 -6.45 -4.58
N GLY A 106 -12.14 -7.14 -5.19
CA GLY A 106 -12.25 -7.56 -6.58
C GLY A 106 -11.84 -6.49 -7.60
N ASN A 107 -11.30 -5.34 -7.17
CA ASN A 107 -10.89 -4.22 -8.03
C ASN A 107 -12.00 -3.74 -8.98
N PRO A 108 -13.18 -3.36 -8.50
CA PRO A 108 -14.36 -3.08 -9.32
C PRO A 108 -14.22 -1.82 -10.19
N SER A 109 -13.29 -0.90 -9.87
CA SER A 109 -13.04 0.31 -10.67
C SER A 109 -12.15 0.07 -11.89
N ASN A 110 -11.68 -1.15 -12.12
CA ASN A 110 -10.92 -1.50 -13.30
C ASN A 110 -11.80 -1.46 -14.56
N LYS A 111 -12.02 -0.28 -15.09
CA LYS A 111 -12.85 -0.08 -16.27
C LYS A 111 -12.10 -0.47 -17.54
N GLY A 112 -12.41 -1.67 -18.06
CA GLY A 112 -12.14 -2.02 -19.44
C GLY A 112 -10.67 -2.27 -19.81
N ARG A 113 -9.80 -2.60 -18.87
CA ARG A 113 -8.47 -3.06 -19.21
C ARG A 113 -8.49 -4.50 -19.70
N LYS A 114 -8.62 -4.63 -21.00
CA LYS A 114 -8.59 -5.93 -21.69
C LYS A 114 -7.22 -6.61 -21.67
N ASP A 115 -6.18 -5.92 -21.23
CA ASP A 115 -4.80 -6.43 -21.23
C ASP A 115 -4.48 -7.37 -20.05
N GLY A 116 -5.44 -7.54 -19.13
CA GLY A 116 -5.34 -8.48 -18.02
C GLY A 116 -4.28 -8.17 -16.97
N ARG A 117 -3.71 -6.96 -16.98
CA ARG A 117 -2.65 -6.57 -16.04
C ARG A 117 -3.15 -6.22 -14.64
N VAL A 118 -4.38 -5.74 -14.53
CA VAL A 118 -5.04 -5.50 -13.25
C VAL A 118 -5.94 -6.69 -12.96
N PRO A 119 -5.73 -7.42 -11.86
CA PRO A 119 -6.60 -8.52 -11.48
C PRO A 119 -8.01 -8.01 -11.17
N VAL A 120 -9.01 -8.80 -11.57
CA VAL A 120 -10.42 -8.52 -11.30
C VAL A 120 -11.09 -9.82 -10.86
N PHE A 121 -11.98 -9.73 -9.88
CA PHE A 121 -12.82 -10.84 -9.44
C PHE A 121 -14.20 -10.28 -9.07
N ALA A 122 -15.24 -10.78 -9.72
CA ALA A 122 -16.61 -10.38 -9.48
C ALA A 122 -17.47 -11.49 -8.85
N GLY A 123 -16.97 -12.73 -8.82
CA GLY A 123 -17.69 -13.89 -8.30
C GLY A 123 -18.49 -14.65 -9.37
N HIS A 124 -18.23 -14.41 -10.66
CA HIS A 124 -18.87 -15.16 -11.71
C HIS A 124 -18.37 -16.61 -11.77
N LYS A 125 -19.23 -17.51 -12.22
CA LYS A 125 -18.90 -18.95 -12.33
C LYS A 125 -17.60 -19.18 -13.09
N GLY A 126 -16.65 -19.87 -12.44
CA GLY A 126 -15.34 -20.21 -13.00
C GLY A 126 -14.31 -19.09 -12.94
N GLU A 127 -14.63 -17.95 -12.29
CA GLU A 127 -13.61 -16.94 -11.99
C GLU A 127 -12.69 -17.38 -10.86
N PHE A 128 -11.43 -17.06 -11.00
CA PHE A 128 -10.42 -17.25 -9.97
C PHE A 128 -9.36 -16.15 -10.05
N ALA A 129 -8.81 -15.80 -8.88
CA ALA A 129 -7.75 -14.82 -8.74
C ALA A 129 -6.76 -15.33 -7.67
N ILE A 130 -5.69 -15.99 -8.12
CA ILE A 130 -4.73 -16.73 -7.28
C ILE A 130 -3.33 -16.25 -7.62
N PHE A 131 -2.56 -15.87 -6.61
CA PHE A 131 -1.27 -15.20 -6.76
C PHE A 131 -0.20 -15.89 -5.93
N GLU A 132 1.05 -15.83 -6.39
CA GLU A 132 2.20 -16.30 -5.63
C GLU A 132 2.26 -15.58 -4.28
N ASP A 133 2.46 -16.33 -3.20
CA ASP A 133 2.38 -15.81 -1.83
C ASP A 133 3.49 -14.80 -1.49
N HIS A 134 4.63 -14.86 -2.19
CA HIS A 134 5.69 -13.88 -2.00
C HIS A 134 5.31 -12.45 -2.46
N ARG A 135 4.25 -12.31 -3.27
CA ARG A 135 3.71 -11.01 -3.67
C ARG A 135 2.89 -10.32 -2.58
N LEU A 136 2.43 -11.07 -1.60
CA LEU A 136 1.50 -10.58 -0.58
C LEU A 136 2.25 -9.79 0.49
N PRO A 137 2.03 -8.48 0.60
CA PRO A 137 2.66 -7.69 1.65
C PRO A 137 2.21 -8.12 3.05
N MET A 138 0.93 -8.43 3.20
CA MET A 138 0.34 -9.12 4.34
C MET A 138 -0.25 -10.43 3.85
N PRO A 139 0.30 -11.59 4.23
CA PRO A 139 -0.02 -12.87 3.61
C PRO A 139 -1.35 -13.45 4.09
N PHE A 140 -2.45 -12.83 3.65
CA PHE A 140 -3.80 -13.36 3.83
C PHE A 140 -4.69 -13.10 2.61
N ALA A 141 -5.74 -13.90 2.49
CA ALA A 141 -6.91 -13.63 1.65
C ALA A 141 -8.15 -13.65 2.54
N VAL A 142 -9.04 -12.69 2.39
CA VAL A 142 -10.30 -12.61 3.13
C VAL A 142 -11.47 -12.47 2.18
N LEU A 143 -12.57 -13.11 2.54
CA LEU A 143 -13.89 -12.94 1.94
C LEU A 143 -14.80 -12.27 2.94
N GLU A 144 -15.49 -11.22 2.53
CA GLU A 144 -16.49 -10.53 3.34
C GLU A 144 -17.86 -10.62 2.66
N ASN A 145 -18.88 -11.03 3.40
CA ASN A 145 -20.26 -11.01 2.92
C ASN A 145 -20.82 -9.59 3.06
N ALA A 146 -21.07 -8.93 1.94
CA ALA A 146 -21.56 -7.55 1.93
C ALA A 146 -23.00 -7.41 2.48
N VAL A 147 -23.74 -8.52 2.67
CA VAL A 147 -25.12 -8.54 3.18
C VAL A 147 -25.16 -8.84 4.67
N SER A 148 -24.53 -9.96 5.10
CA SER A 148 -24.54 -10.37 6.52
C SER A 148 -23.44 -9.73 7.35
N GLY A 149 -22.36 -9.29 6.72
CA GLY A 149 -21.17 -8.80 7.42
C GLY A 149 -20.24 -9.88 7.95
N ASP A 150 -20.57 -11.15 7.73
CA ASP A 150 -19.67 -12.26 8.05
C ASP A 150 -18.41 -12.20 7.21
N PHE A 151 -17.29 -12.67 7.76
CA PHE A 151 -16.06 -12.83 7.01
C PHE A 151 -15.34 -14.12 7.36
N ALA A 152 -14.54 -14.58 6.41
CA ALA A 152 -13.55 -15.63 6.60
C ALA A 152 -12.22 -15.24 5.95
N ALA A 153 -11.10 -15.50 6.63
CA ALA A 153 -9.77 -15.26 6.12
C ALA A 153 -8.87 -16.49 6.30
N VAL A 154 -7.95 -16.67 5.35
CA VAL A 154 -6.86 -17.62 5.46
C VAL A 154 -5.54 -16.85 5.47
N HIS A 155 -4.76 -17.05 6.53
CA HIS A 155 -3.43 -16.48 6.71
C HIS A 155 -2.37 -17.56 6.50
N ILE A 156 -1.24 -17.20 5.93
CA ILE A 156 -0.16 -18.13 5.62
C ILE A 156 1.21 -17.56 6.00
N LEU A 157 2.20 -18.44 6.14
CA LEU A 157 3.61 -18.07 6.09
C LEU A 157 4.10 -18.31 4.66
N PRO A 158 4.47 -17.24 3.91
CA PRO A 158 4.97 -17.38 2.55
C PRO A 158 6.20 -18.27 2.50
N SER A 159 6.23 -19.15 1.53
CA SER A 159 7.39 -20.06 1.37
C SER A 159 7.50 -20.60 -0.05
N PRO A 160 8.74 -20.88 -0.53
CA PRO A 160 8.94 -21.70 -1.72
C PRO A 160 8.29 -23.08 -1.56
N VAL A 161 7.91 -23.68 -2.67
CA VAL A 161 7.39 -25.04 -2.70
C VAL A 161 8.55 -26.04 -2.67
N GLN A 162 8.63 -26.80 -1.60
CA GLN A 162 9.65 -27.85 -1.47
C GLN A 162 9.36 -28.98 -2.47
N GLY A 163 10.31 -29.25 -3.39
CA GLY A 163 10.13 -30.24 -4.45
C GLY A 163 9.26 -29.78 -5.61
N GLY A 164 9.06 -28.48 -5.74
CA GLY A 164 8.45 -27.89 -6.93
C GLY A 164 9.26 -28.16 -8.19
N ASN A 165 8.58 -28.28 -9.32
CA ASN A 165 9.22 -28.52 -10.62
C ASN A 165 10.02 -27.32 -11.13
N ARG A 166 9.65 -26.12 -10.71
CA ARG A 166 10.37 -24.89 -11.00
C ARG A 166 11.28 -24.50 -9.84
N PRO A 167 12.49 -24.00 -10.07
CA PRO A 167 13.40 -23.54 -9.01
C PRO A 167 12.87 -22.31 -8.27
N ASP A 168 11.98 -21.55 -8.90
CA ASP A 168 11.38 -20.32 -8.42
C ASP A 168 9.89 -20.48 -8.03
N GLN A 169 9.46 -21.70 -7.71
CA GLN A 169 8.06 -22.00 -7.39
C GLN A 169 7.74 -21.70 -5.93
N TRP A 170 6.73 -20.85 -5.76
CA TRP A 170 6.16 -20.49 -4.46
C TRP A 170 4.75 -21.05 -4.30
N TRP A 171 4.30 -21.18 -3.06
CA TRP A 171 2.88 -21.38 -2.79
C TRP A 171 2.07 -20.21 -3.33
N SER A 172 0.80 -20.44 -3.63
CA SER A 172 -0.11 -19.43 -4.15
C SER A 172 -1.35 -19.35 -3.28
N LEU A 173 -1.81 -18.14 -3.01
CA LEU A 173 -3.02 -17.85 -2.24
C LEU A 173 -3.98 -17.01 -3.08
N GLY A 174 -5.27 -17.28 -2.96
CA GLY A 174 -6.27 -16.51 -3.67
C GLY A 174 -7.70 -16.99 -3.47
N VAL A 175 -8.55 -16.69 -4.44
CA VAL A 175 -9.97 -17.01 -4.40
C VAL A 175 -10.44 -17.65 -5.71
N GLU A 176 -11.43 -18.54 -5.61
CA GLU A 176 -12.08 -19.21 -6.73
C GLU A 176 -13.60 -19.23 -6.51
N ALA A 177 -14.38 -18.83 -7.53
CA ALA A 177 -15.84 -18.89 -7.49
C ALA A 177 -16.32 -20.34 -7.62
N ALA A 178 -17.09 -20.80 -6.64
CA ALA A 178 -17.61 -22.15 -6.55
C ALA A 178 -19.15 -22.17 -6.58
N SER A 179 -19.72 -23.36 -6.73
CA SER A 179 -21.18 -23.53 -6.60
C SER A 179 -21.59 -23.31 -5.13
N GLY A 180 -22.42 -22.29 -4.91
CA GLY A 180 -22.93 -21.96 -3.56
C GLY A 180 -21.99 -21.18 -2.66
N GLY A 181 -20.87 -20.64 -3.20
CA GLY A 181 -19.93 -19.84 -2.42
C GLY A 181 -18.67 -19.44 -3.16
N VAL A 182 -17.70 -18.96 -2.41
CA VAL A 182 -16.33 -18.68 -2.91
C VAL A 182 -15.34 -19.41 -2.01
N ASP A 183 -14.38 -20.07 -2.64
CA ASP A 183 -13.29 -20.74 -1.95
C ASP A 183 -12.09 -19.80 -1.80
N ILE A 184 -11.53 -19.69 -0.61
CA ILE A 184 -10.17 -19.23 -0.42
C ILE A 184 -9.27 -20.44 -0.68
N VAL A 185 -8.34 -20.33 -1.61
CA VAL A 185 -7.50 -21.44 -2.06
C VAL A 185 -6.02 -21.17 -1.79
N LEU A 186 -5.32 -22.21 -1.31
CA LEU A 186 -3.87 -22.22 -1.17
C LEU A 186 -3.33 -23.42 -1.94
N LEU A 187 -2.50 -23.16 -2.96
CA LEU A 187 -2.01 -24.16 -3.91
C LEU A 187 -0.49 -24.24 -3.92
N SER A 188 0.06 -25.44 -4.19
CA SER A 188 1.50 -25.62 -4.31
C SER A 188 2.04 -25.17 -5.67
N GLY A 189 1.79 -23.94 -6.07
CA GLY A 189 2.46 -23.31 -7.18
C GLY A 189 1.60 -22.66 -8.27
N PRO A 190 0.53 -23.27 -8.85
CA PRO A 190 -0.15 -22.64 -9.98
C PRO A 190 -0.76 -21.30 -9.60
N ILE A 191 -0.71 -20.34 -10.53
CA ILE A 191 -1.36 -19.05 -10.42
C ILE A 191 -2.56 -18.98 -11.35
N GLY A 192 -3.63 -18.37 -10.89
CA GLY A 192 -4.92 -18.42 -11.57
C GLY A 192 -5.29 -17.21 -12.38
N TYR A 193 -4.57 -16.09 -12.23
CA TYR A 193 -4.88 -14.88 -12.98
C TYR A 193 -3.97 -14.75 -14.20
N ASN A 194 -4.55 -14.86 -15.41
CA ASN A 194 -3.85 -14.88 -16.70
C ASN A 194 -2.76 -15.94 -16.84
N ARG A 195 -2.50 -16.76 -15.82
CA ARG A 195 -1.40 -17.75 -15.80
C ARG A 195 -0.04 -17.14 -16.14
N MET A 196 0.12 -15.88 -15.79
CA MET A 196 1.27 -15.04 -16.09
C MET A 196 1.75 -14.38 -14.80
N ARG A 197 3.04 -14.20 -14.70
CA ARG A 197 3.66 -13.41 -13.62
C ARG A 197 4.08 -12.06 -14.18
N SER A 198 3.90 -11.00 -13.40
CA SER A 198 4.42 -9.68 -13.72
C SER A 198 5.85 -9.55 -13.20
N VAL A 199 6.81 -9.29 -14.07
CA VAL A 199 8.24 -9.17 -13.72
C VAL A 199 8.77 -7.73 -13.75
N SER A 200 7.92 -6.79 -14.13
CA SER A 200 8.24 -5.37 -14.14
C SER A 200 6.97 -4.55 -14.00
N LYS A 201 7.07 -3.21 -14.00
CA LYS A 201 5.88 -2.36 -14.04
C LYS A 201 4.96 -2.77 -15.20
N ALA A 202 3.69 -2.99 -14.92
CA ALA A 202 2.74 -3.47 -15.92
C ALA A 202 2.60 -2.53 -17.13
N HIS A 203 2.78 -1.22 -16.96
CA HIS A 203 2.78 -0.30 -18.10
C HIS A 203 3.99 -0.46 -19.03
N MET A 204 5.03 -1.18 -18.62
CA MET A 204 6.12 -1.62 -19.47
C MET A 204 5.81 -2.92 -20.22
N TYR A 205 4.63 -3.47 -20.02
CA TYR A 205 4.06 -4.62 -20.75
C TYR A 205 4.89 -5.90 -20.62
N ARG A 206 5.60 -6.07 -19.52
CA ARG A 206 6.38 -7.26 -19.31
C ARG A 206 5.67 -8.22 -18.37
N GLN A 207 5.30 -9.35 -18.90
CA GLN A 207 4.76 -10.50 -18.19
C GLN A 207 5.43 -11.77 -18.72
N GLU A 208 5.58 -12.76 -17.85
CA GLU A 208 6.15 -14.07 -18.19
C GLU A 208 5.16 -15.18 -17.91
N LYS A 209 5.21 -16.23 -18.72
CA LYS A 209 4.43 -17.44 -18.49
C LYS A 209 4.91 -18.12 -17.20
N TYR A 210 3.96 -18.62 -16.43
CA TYR A 210 4.21 -19.39 -15.22
C TYR A 210 3.74 -20.83 -15.42
N ASP A 211 4.32 -21.48 -16.43
CA ASP A 211 4.02 -22.86 -16.79
C ASP A 211 4.79 -23.85 -15.88
N ASN A 212 4.30 -25.10 -15.84
CA ASN A 212 4.96 -26.22 -15.15
C ASN A 212 5.17 -26.02 -13.63
N ALA A 213 4.32 -25.22 -12.98
CA ALA A 213 4.35 -25.00 -11.54
C ALA A 213 3.65 -26.14 -10.76
N TYR A 214 3.99 -27.38 -11.09
CA TYR A 214 3.57 -28.59 -10.40
C TYR A 214 4.72 -29.14 -9.54
N MET A 215 4.48 -30.23 -8.87
CA MET A 215 5.51 -30.94 -8.10
C MET A 215 5.49 -32.43 -8.42
N THR A 216 6.56 -33.11 -8.03
CA THR A 216 6.69 -34.57 -8.04
C THR A 216 6.90 -35.06 -6.62
N LEU A 217 5.98 -35.87 -6.11
CA LEU A 217 6.11 -36.50 -4.81
C LEU A 217 6.92 -37.80 -4.92
N ARG A 218 7.97 -37.94 -4.14
CA ARG A 218 8.83 -39.12 -4.11
C ARG A 218 8.41 -40.09 -3.00
N PRO A 219 8.64 -41.39 -3.15
CA PRO A 219 8.35 -42.37 -2.10
C PRO A 219 8.89 -41.93 -0.73
N GLY A 220 8.02 -41.95 0.28
CA GLY A 220 8.35 -41.52 1.64
C GLY A 220 8.41 -40.02 1.87
N GLN A 221 8.15 -39.20 0.87
CA GLN A 221 8.18 -37.75 1.03
C GLN A 221 7.02 -37.26 1.90
N VAL A 222 7.36 -36.39 2.84
CA VAL A 222 6.43 -35.70 3.72
C VAL A 222 6.51 -34.19 3.46
N LEU A 223 5.38 -33.55 3.33
CA LEU A 223 5.27 -32.10 3.19
C LEU A 223 4.27 -31.55 4.20
N GLU A 224 4.57 -30.40 4.76
CA GLU A 224 3.67 -29.71 5.68
C GLU A 224 3.46 -28.25 5.24
N LYS A 225 2.24 -27.76 5.44
CA LYS A 225 1.92 -26.33 5.30
C LYS A 225 1.10 -25.88 6.49
N THR A 226 1.59 -24.83 7.15
CA THR A 226 0.88 -24.17 8.25
C THR A 226 0.08 -22.98 7.70
N PHE A 227 -1.15 -22.87 8.15
CA PHE A 227 -2.04 -21.75 7.85
C PHE A 227 -2.98 -21.50 9.03
N TRP A 228 -3.61 -20.32 9.06
CA TRP A 228 -4.63 -19.97 10.04
C TRP A 228 -5.92 -19.64 9.34
N ILE A 229 -7.02 -20.11 9.90
CA ILE A 229 -8.37 -19.75 9.50
C ILE A 229 -8.89 -18.76 10.55
N GLN A 230 -9.35 -17.61 10.10
CA GLN A 230 -10.01 -16.62 10.94
C GLN A 230 -11.42 -16.38 10.43
N THR A 231 -12.41 -16.42 11.33
CA THR A 231 -13.82 -16.12 11.02
C THR A 231 -14.37 -15.13 12.02
N GLY A 232 -15.36 -14.36 11.60
CA GLY A 232 -16.01 -13.39 12.46
C GLY A 232 -17.07 -12.59 11.71
N VAL A 233 -17.51 -11.51 12.34
CA VAL A 233 -18.42 -10.54 11.76
C VAL A 233 -17.78 -9.15 11.82
N TRP A 234 -18.15 -8.28 10.89
CA TRP A 234 -17.68 -6.89 10.97
C TRP A 234 -18.29 -6.19 12.20
N THR A 235 -17.57 -5.24 12.73
CA THR A 235 -18.01 -4.39 13.83
C THR A 235 -18.05 -2.92 13.36
N LYS A 236 -18.66 -2.04 14.17
CA LYS A 236 -18.61 -0.60 13.89
C LYS A 236 -17.16 -0.07 13.77
N ASP A 237 -16.22 -0.73 14.44
CA ASP A 237 -14.82 -0.30 14.53
C ASP A 237 -13.91 -0.96 13.48
N ALA A 238 -14.29 -2.15 12.94
CA ALA A 238 -13.45 -2.88 11.99
C ALA A 238 -14.25 -3.76 11.04
N PHE A 239 -13.96 -3.69 9.75
CA PHE A 239 -14.40 -4.66 8.73
C PHE A 239 -13.54 -5.94 8.79
N GLY A 240 -13.90 -6.96 8.02
CA GLY A 240 -13.19 -8.25 8.03
C GLY A 240 -11.73 -8.12 7.62
N PHE A 241 -11.42 -7.35 6.56
CA PHE A 241 -10.03 -7.14 6.15
C PHE A 241 -9.18 -6.42 7.23
N GLU A 242 -9.77 -5.50 8.00
CA GLU A 242 -9.09 -4.80 9.08
C GLU A 242 -8.79 -5.74 10.25
N GLN A 243 -9.72 -6.65 10.56
CA GLN A 243 -9.50 -7.69 11.57
C GLN A 243 -8.43 -8.69 11.10
N ALA A 244 -8.44 -9.08 9.82
CA ALA A 244 -7.42 -9.94 9.23
C ALA A 244 -6.03 -9.24 9.19
N MET A 245 -5.98 -7.94 8.90
CA MET A 245 -4.75 -7.15 9.00
C MET A 245 -4.16 -7.20 10.41
N ASN A 246 -5.01 -7.00 11.45
CA ASN A 246 -4.55 -7.05 12.84
C ASN A 246 -3.96 -8.41 13.19
N LEU A 247 -4.60 -9.53 12.78
CA LEU A 247 -4.03 -10.86 12.99
C LEU A 247 -2.69 -11.04 12.26
N SER A 248 -2.55 -10.54 11.03
CA SER A 248 -1.26 -10.56 10.32
C SER A 248 -0.17 -9.79 11.08
N LEU A 249 -0.48 -8.62 11.64
CA LEU A 249 0.47 -7.86 12.46
C LEU A 249 0.88 -8.63 13.73
N ASP A 250 -0.04 -9.38 14.32
CA ASP A 250 0.26 -10.22 15.49
C ASP A 250 1.08 -11.47 15.14
N LEU A 251 0.87 -12.05 13.95
CA LEU A 251 1.63 -13.20 13.46
C LEU A 251 3.07 -12.84 13.07
N PHE A 252 3.26 -11.73 12.37
CA PHE A 252 4.57 -11.34 11.82
C PHE A 252 5.36 -10.39 12.71
N LYS A 253 4.69 -9.64 13.59
CA LYS A 253 5.30 -8.68 14.53
C LYS A 253 6.35 -7.76 13.89
N PRO A 254 5.99 -6.96 12.86
CA PRO A 254 6.93 -6.15 12.08
C PRO A 254 7.36 -4.88 12.84
N TYR A 255 7.96 -5.03 14.01
CA TYR A 255 8.23 -3.92 14.91
C TYR A 255 9.71 -3.72 15.25
N ASP A 256 10.58 -4.58 14.73
CA ASP A 256 12.02 -4.48 14.93
C ASP A 256 12.61 -3.44 13.97
N VAL A 257 13.16 -2.37 14.53
CA VAL A 257 13.77 -1.26 13.81
C VAL A 257 15.27 -1.10 14.10
N ASP A 258 15.82 -1.91 15.01
CA ASP A 258 17.15 -1.67 15.58
C ASP A 258 18.30 -1.86 14.56
N HIS A 259 18.04 -2.61 13.50
CA HIS A 259 19.00 -2.81 12.41
C HIS A 259 19.05 -1.67 11.39
N HIS A 260 18.15 -0.70 11.49
CA HIS A 260 18.05 0.39 10.52
C HIS A 260 18.67 1.68 11.06
N ALA A 261 19.10 2.55 10.13
CA ALA A 261 19.66 3.84 10.49
C ALA A 261 18.68 4.69 11.33
N PRO A 262 19.16 5.43 12.33
CA PRO A 262 18.29 6.33 13.11
C PRO A 262 17.77 7.49 12.26
N VAL A 263 16.61 8.03 12.66
CA VAL A 263 15.87 9.05 11.91
C VAL A 263 16.72 10.28 11.61
N GLY A 264 17.49 10.77 12.58
CA GLY A 264 18.34 11.95 12.41
C GLY A 264 19.46 11.75 11.39
N LYS A 265 20.08 10.56 11.34
CA LYS A 265 21.08 10.23 10.32
C LYS A 265 20.47 10.23 8.92
N ILE A 266 19.27 9.64 8.79
CA ILE A 266 18.53 9.61 7.52
C ILE A 266 18.20 11.04 7.08
N ALA A 267 17.62 11.84 7.98
CA ALA A 267 17.25 13.23 7.68
C ALA A 267 18.45 14.06 7.24
N ARG A 268 19.60 13.92 7.89
CA ARG A 268 20.83 14.61 7.51
C ARG A 268 21.28 14.24 6.10
N LEU A 269 21.39 12.96 5.79
CA LEU A 269 21.83 12.51 4.47
C LEU A 269 20.84 12.95 3.36
N LYS A 270 19.54 12.90 3.63
CA LYS A 270 18.52 13.37 2.70
C LYS A 270 18.55 14.89 2.52
N ARG A 271 18.83 15.65 3.58
CA ARG A 271 19.07 17.10 3.47
C ARG A 271 20.29 17.39 2.60
N ASP A 272 21.39 16.72 2.83
CA ASP A 272 22.62 16.93 2.04
C ASP A 272 22.38 16.60 0.56
N TYR A 273 21.66 15.53 0.27
CA TYR A 273 21.24 15.21 -1.09
C TYR A 273 20.29 16.28 -1.67
N ALA A 274 19.32 16.78 -0.91
CA ALA A 274 18.43 17.85 -1.37
C ALA A 274 19.21 19.11 -1.77
N LEU A 275 20.25 19.47 -1.02
CA LEU A 275 21.09 20.63 -1.35
C LEU A 275 21.84 20.48 -2.67
N THR A 276 22.17 19.24 -3.09
CA THR A 276 22.75 19.01 -4.43
C THR A 276 21.76 19.29 -5.57
N ARG A 277 20.47 19.42 -5.23
CA ARG A 277 19.36 19.66 -6.17
C ARG A 277 18.95 21.12 -6.22
N TRP A 278 19.55 21.95 -5.39
CA TRP A 278 19.28 23.38 -5.36
C TRP A 278 19.68 24.05 -6.66
N ILE A 279 18.80 24.90 -7.14
CA ILE A 279 19.06 25.81 -8.27
C ILE A 279 18.55 27.21 -7.92
N GLU A 280 19.33 28.20 -8.25
CA GLU A 280 18.97 29.61 -8.12
C GLU A 280 19.37 30.36 -9.39
N GLY A 281 18.43 31.04 -10.00
CA GLY A 281 18.58 31.80 -11.22
C GLY A 281 17.42 32.74 -11.44
N PRO A 282 17.47 33.60 -12.47
CA PRO A 282 16.48 34.67 -12.68
C PRO A 282 15.06 34.14 -12.95
N ASN A 283 14.94 32.95 -13.52
CA ASN A 283 13.68 32.37 -13.93
C ASN A 283 13.29 31.12 -13.13
N LEU A 284 14.16 30.63 -12.26
CA LEU A 284 13.94 29.38 -11.52
C LEU A 284 14.69 29.40 -10.19
N CYS A 285 13.99 29.15 -9.11
CA CYS A 285 14.56 28.99 -7.78
C CYS A 285 13.88 27.85 -7.05
N GLY A 286 14.67 26.93 -6.45
CA GLY A 286 14.13 25.80 -5.69
C GLY A 286 14.91 24.50 -5.87
N PHE A 287 14.23 23.38 -5.61
CA PHE A 287 14.82 22.04 -5.66
C PHE A 287 14.35 21.28 -6.90
N THR A 288 15.30 20.83 -7.72
CA THR A 288 15.01 20.19 -9.02
C THR A 288 14.56 18.74 -8.88
N GLN A 289 13.61 18.33 -9.72
CA GLN A 289 13.01 17.00 -9.70
C GLN A 289 13.99 15.87 -10.06
N ARG A 290 14.76 16.04 -11.14
CA ARG A 290 15.60 14.97 -11.70
C ARG A 290 16.98 15.47 -12.07
N GLU A 291 17.92 14.54 -12.07
CA GLU A 291 19.26 14.80 -12.41
C GLU A 291 19.68 14.37 -13.81
N ARG A 292 20.39 13.33 -13.90
CA ARG A 292 21.31 13.04 -15.00
C ARG A 292 20.67 12.55 -16.29
N ARG A 293 19.61 11.77 -16.22
CA ARG A 293 19.13 11.03 -17.41
C ARG A 293 18.51 11.91 -18.48
N THR A 294 17.93 13.02 -18.11
CA THR A 294 17.21 13.90 -19.03
C THR A 294 17.81 15.29 -19.17
N GLY A 295 18.83 15.62 -18.41
CA GLY A 295 19.39 16.97 -18.31
C GLY A 295 18.38 18.03 -17.82
N ARG A 296 17.18 17.62 -17.39
CA ARG A 296 16.11 18.53 -16.97
C ARG A 296 16.40 19.06 -15.57
N LYS A 297 16.36 20.37 -15.44
CA LYS A 297 16.45 21.08 -14.17
C LYS A 297 15.13 21.74 -13.81
N ASP A 298 14.02 21.02 -14.01
CA ASP A 298 12.68 21.53 -13.65
C ASP A 298 12.50 21.47 -12.13
N VAL A 299 11.93 22.52 -11.54
CA VAL A 299 11.36 22.47 -10.21
C VAL A 299 9.91 22.03 -10.36
N VAL A 300 9.54 20.94 -9.70
CA VAL A 300 8.18 20.39 -9.70
C VAL A 300 7.65 20.36 -8.28
N LEU A 301 6.48 20.94 -8.10
CA LEU A 301 5.79 21.00 -6.82
C LEU A 301 4.84 19.81 -6.70
N GLY A 302 4.76 19.23 -5.52
CA GLY A 302 3.90 18.07 -5.29
C GLY A 302 4.30 16.85 -6.11
N TRP A 303 3.53 15.81 -6.01
CA TRP A 303 3.62 14.47 -6.59
C TRP A 303 5.05 13.98 -6.95
N THR A 304 5.49 14.18 -8.18
CA THR A 304 6.78 13.65 -8.67
C THR A 304 8.00 14.48 -8.30
N GLY A 305 7.83 15.67 -7.78
CA GLY A 305 8.92 16.58 -7.43
C GLY A 305 8.96 16.94 -5.95
N CYS A 306 7.80 17.26 -5.40
CA CYS A 306 7.62 17.72 -4.02
C CYS A 306 8.57 18.86 -3.60
N GLY A 307 8.97 19.72 -4.55
CA GLY A 307 9.93 20.82 -4.30
C GLY A 307 9.48 21.79 -3.19
N ALA A 308 8.16 21.96 -3.01
CA ALA A 308 7.61 22.78 -1.93
C ALA A 308 7.85 22.20 -0.53
N THR A 309 8.06 20.88 -0.41
CA THR A 309 8.28 20.21 0.88
C THR A 309 9.53 20.71 1.58
N CYS A 310 10.61 20.99 0.85
CA CYS A 310 11.85 21.49 1.44
C CYS A 310 11.70 22.87 2.06
N GLY A 311 10.78 23.69 1.56
CA GLY A 311 10.48 25.00 2.16
C GLY A 311 9.88 24.90 3.56
N TYR A 312 9.19 23.80 3.87
CA TYR A 312 8.74 23.48 5.21
C TYR A 312 9.81 22.72 6.01
N ALA A 313 10.31 21.62 5.42
CA ALA A 313 11.10 20.66 6.17
C ALA A 313 12.46 21.21 6.63
N LEU A 314 13.15 21.96 5.78
CA LEU A 314 14.50 22.45 6.10
C LEU A 314 14.53 23.39 7.32
N PRO A 315 13.67 24.41 7.45
CA PRO A 315 13.64 25.25 8.63
C PRO A 315 13.25 24.50 9.89
N VAL A 316 12.33 23.56 9.82
CA VAL A 316 11.91 22.74 10.98
C VAL A 316 13.05 21.87 11.46
N LEU A 317 13.78 21.23 10.56
CA LEU A 317 14.93 20.39 10.90
C LEU A 317 16.10 21.19 11.47
N ASP A 318 16.31 22.43 11.00
CA ASP A 318 17.27 23.42 11.50
C ASP A 318 18.69 22.86 11.65
N PHE A 319 19.19 22.22 10.58
CA PHE A 319 20.56 21.69 10.58
C PHE A 319 21.61 22.76 10.30
N ASP A 320 21.25 23.79 9.51
CA ASP A 320 22.15 24.87 9.12
C ASP A 320 21.37 26.16 8.81
N LYS A 321 21.98 27.31 9.10
CA LYS A 321 21.38 28.62 8.83
C LYS A 321 21.04 28.83 7.36
N SER A 322 21.87 28.35 6.44
CA SER A 322 21.65 28.46 4.99
C SER A 322 20.42 27.69 4.50
N ASP A 323 19.92 26.72 5.27
CA ASP A 323 18.69 25.98 4.93
C ASP A 323 17.47 26.90 5.00
N TRP A 324 17.44 27.82 5.96
CA TRP A 324 16.39 28.81 6.12
C TRP A 324 16.34 29.78 4.94
N GLU A 325 17.50 30.24 4.48
CA GLU A 325 17.61 31.14 3.33
C GLU A 325 17.11 30.48 2.05
N LYS A 326 17.46 29.20 1.82
CA LYS A 326 16.98 28.43 0.66
C LYS A 326 15.50 28.16 0.73
N ALA A 327 14.98 27.84 1.91
CA ALA A 327 13.54 27.66 2.12
C ALA A 327 12.78 28.94 1.82
N GLN A 328 13.22 30.10 2.36
CA GLN A 328 12.65 31.41 2.08
C GLN A 328 12.61 31.70 0.58
N LYS A 329 13.78 31.60 -0.10
CA LYS A 329 13.88 31.88 -1.54
C LYS A 329 12.99 30.96 -2.38
N SER A 330 12.94 29.66 -2.04
CA SER A 330 12.13 28.68 -2.78
C SER A 330 10.63 28.99 -2.65
N LEU A 331 10.16 29.29 -1.43
CA LEU A 331 8.75 29.62 -1.20
C LEU A 331 8.37 30.99 -1.73
N ASP A 332 9.24 31.98 -1.65
CA ASP A 332 9.04 33.30 -2.27
C ASP A 332 8.91 33.20 -3.79
N PHE A 333 9.74 32.39 -4.42
CA PHE A 333 9.64 32.11 -5.85
C PHE A 333 8.28 31.51 -6.22
N ILE A 334 7.77 30.55 -5.42
CA ILE A 334 6.44 29.98 -5.61
C ILE A 334 5.36 31.06 -5.49
N GLY A 335 5.42 31.86 -4.42
CA GLY A 335 4.46 32.93 -4.15
C GLY A 335 4.42 33.98 -5.26
N ASP A 336 5.58 34.42 -5.74
CA ASP A 336 5.69 35.44 -6.79
C ASP A 336 5.33 34.90 -8.17
N ARG A 337 5.87 33.71 -8.53
CA ARG A 337 5.79 33.21 -9.90
C ARG A 337 4.50 32.50 -10.22
N LEU A 338 3.89 31.82 -9.25
CA LEU A 338 2.74 30.95 -9.51
C LEU A 338 1.39 31.57 -9.11
N VAL A 339 1.38 32.66 -8.38
CA VAL A 339 0.14 33.32 -7.98
C VAL A 339 -0.75 33.73 -9.17
N GLY A 340 -0.16 34.14 -10.27
CA GLY A 340 -0.85 34.47 -11.53
C GLY A 340 -1.32 33.25 -12.34
N THR A 341 -0.96 32.03 -11.94
CA THR A 341 -1.37 30.80 -12.64
C THR A 341 -2.53 30.08 -11.97
N ILE A 342 -3.05 30.61 -10.85
CA ILE A 342 -4.19 30.05 -10.14
C ILE A 342 -5.45 30.20 -11.01
N ARG A 343 -6.06 29.08 -11.36
CA ARG A 343 -7.29 29.05 -12.15
C ARG A 343 -8.50 29.39 -11.28
N SER A 344 -9.31 30.31 -11.72
CA SER A 344 -10.55 30.69 -11.01
C SER A 344 -11.61 29.60 -11.02
N SER A 345 -11.54 28.66 -11.99
CA SER A 345 -12.54 27.60 -12.14
C SER A 345 -12.41 26.46 -11.15
N ASP A 346 -11.20 26.19 -10.63
CA ASP A 346 -10.94 25.04 -9.76
C ASP A 346 -9.82 25.27 -8.72
N GLY A 347 -9.19 26.44 -8.74
CA GLY A 347 -8.09 26.79 -7.83
C GLY A 347 -6.76 26.08 -8.10
N MET A 348 -6.68 25.24 -9.14
CA MET A 348 -5.42 24.59 -9.48
C MET A 348 -4.44 25.59 -10.10
N PHE A 349 -3.16 25.38 -9.90
CA PHE A 349 -2.07 26.23 -10.37
C PHE A 349 -0.97 25.42 -11.05
N ASN A 350 -0.11 26.10 -11.81
CA ASN A 350 1.00 25.44 -12.46
C ASN A 350 2.00 24.89 -11.43
N VAL A 351 2.35 23.62 -11.58
CA VAL A 351 3.22 22.89 -10.61
C VAL A 351 4.61 22.59 -11.16
N ARG A 352 4.85 22.84 -12.43
CA ARG A 352 6.14 22.62 -13.08
C ARG A 352 6.71 23.96 -13.54
N CYS A 353 7.93 24.26 -13.07
CA CYS A 353 8.67 25.46 -13.46
C CYS A 353 9.94 25.02 -14.20
N LYS A 354 10.16 25.55 -15.39
CA LYS A 354 11.31 25.25 -16.24
C LYS A 354 12.38 26.35 -16.17
N VAL A 355 13.61 26.02 -16.55
CA VAL A 355 14.75 26.96 -16.54
C VAL A 355 14.49 28.20 -17.42
N ASP A 356 13.73 28.04 -18.50
CA ASP A 356 13.34 29.12 -19.40
C ASP A 356 12.19 30.00 -18.87
N GLY A 357 11.76 29.78 -17.63
CA GLY A 357 10.69 30.52 -16.98
C GLY A 357 9.27 30.06 -17.34
N ARG A 358 9.10 29.12 -18.26
CA ARG A 358 7.78 28.57 -18.57
C ARG A 358 7.25 27.72 -17.41
N THR A 359 5.97 27.83 -17.15
CA THR A 359 5.28 27.03 -16.13
C THR A 359 4.15 26.21 -16.77
N SER A 360 3.81 25.08 -16.17
CA SER A 360 2.77 24.18 -16.68
C SER A 360 2.28 23.18 -15.62
N GLY A 361 1.23 22.47 -15.96
CA GLY A 361 0.63 21.44 -15.12
C GLY A 361 -0.46 22.00 -14.21
N GLY A 362 -0.81 21.26 -13.19
CA GLY A 362 -1.85 21.61 -12.23
C GLY A 362 -2.94 20.55 -12.19
N ASP A 363 -2.79 19.66 -11.23
CA ASP A 363 -3.73 18.59 -10.92
C ASP A 363 -3.98 18.58 -9.40
N PRO A 364 -5.09 17.96 -8.94
CA PRO A 364 -5.44 17.98 -7.51
C PRO A 364 -4.41 17.36 -6.60
N VAL A 365 -3.67 16.34 -7.06
CA VAL A 365 -2.65 15.68 -6.26
C VAL A 365 -1.45 16.60 -6.03
N SER A 366 -0.88 17.11 -7.12
CA SER A 366 0.30 17.97 -7.07
C SER A 366 0.02 19.29 -6.37
N CYS A 367 -1.13 19.92 -6.66
CA CYS A 367 -1.54 21.16 -6.01
C CYS A 367 -1.84 20.96 -4.52
N GLY A 368 -2.57 19.89 -4.17
CA GLY A 368 -2.92 19.58 -2.78
C GLY A 368 -1.69 19.32 -1.90
N GLN A 369 -0.76 18.48 -2.37
CA GLN A 369 0.48 18.22 -1.64
C GLN A 369 1.34 19.48 -1.48
N SER A 370 1.46 20.28 -2.54
CA SER A 370 2.19 21.55 -2.50
C SER A 370 1.59 22.51 -1.48
N LEU A 371 0.28 22.72 -1.56
CA LEU A 371 -0.45 23.59 -0.62
C LEU A 371 -0.29 23.10 0.80
N TYR A 372 -0.40 21.80 1.04
CA TYR A 372 -0.25 21.25 2.39
C TYR A 372 1.15 21.55 2.99
N CYS A 373 2.21 21.41 2.19
CA CYS A 373 3.56 21.78 2.62
C CYS A 373 3.72 23.28 2.83
N ILE A 374 3.17 24.12 1.95
CA ILE A 374 3.19 25.58 2.07
C ILE A 374 2.42 26.03 3.33
N MET A 375 1.25 25.45 3.59
CA MET A 375 0.44 25.75 4.78
C MET A 375 1.16 25.35 6.07
N LYS A 376 1.89 24.21 6.08
CA LYS A 376 2.74 23.83 7.21
C LYS A 376 3.88 24.84 7.41
N ALA A 377 4.52 25.30 6.34
CA ALA A 377 5.55 26.34 6.42
C ALA A 377 5.02 27.67 6.97
N ILE A 378 3.85 28.11 6.52
CA ILE A 378 3.19 29.32 7.06
C ILE A 378 2.87 29.17 8.53
N ARG A 379 2.33 28.02 8.96
CA ARG A 379 2.07 27.71 10.37
C ARG A 379 3.35 27.75 11.20
N PHE A 380 4.42 27.15 10.71
CA PHE A 380 5.72 27.12 11.39
C PHE A 380 6.33 28.53 11.53
N ALA A 381 6.29 29.33 10.44
CA ALA A 381 6.78 30.71 10.46
C ALA A 381 6.04 31.57 11.51
N GLY A 382 4.72 31.34 11.67
CA GLY A 382 3.92 32.05 12.66
C GLY A 382 4.16 31.63 14.13
N LYS A 383 4.57 30.37 14.35
CA LYS A 383 4.76 29.84 15.72
C LYS A 383 6.21 29.96 16.21
N SER A 384 7.14 29.50 15.40
CA SER A 384 8.53 29.26 15.82
C SER A 384 9.54 30.08 15.02
N GLY A 385 9.11 30.65 13.93
CA GLY A 385 9.99 31.37 13.01
C GLY A 385 10.49 32.71 13.52
N GLY A 386 9.91 33.25 14.59
CA GLY A 386 10.41 34.39 15.35
C GLY A 386 11.06 35.52 14.56
N GLY A 387 10.51 35.89 13.38
CA GLY A 387 11.10 36.88 12.48
C GLY A 387 12.21 36.36 11.54
N ARG A 388 12.51 35.05 11.55
CA ARG A 388 13.48 34.47 10.62
C ARG A 388 12.91 34.20 9.22
N LEU A 389 11.59 34.01 9.10
CA LEU A 389 10.90 33.74 7.84
C LEU A 389 9.79 34.78 7.61
N ASP A 390 9.77 35.35 6.43
CA ASP A 390 8.68 36.20 5.97
C ASP A 390 7.67 35.37 5.11
N ALA A 391 6.54 35.06 5.67
CA ALA A 391 5.51 34.29 4.99
C ALA A 391 4.48 35.12 4.20
N THR A 392 4.69 36.41 4.01
CA THR A 392 3.71 37.32 3.38
C THR A 392 3.30 36.86 1.97
N LYS A 393 4.28 36.54 1.12
CA LYS A 393 4.04 36.05 -0.26
C LYS A 393 3.37 34.68 -0.26
N TRP A 394 3.78 33.80 0.63
CA TRP A 394 3.24 32.44 0.74
C TRP A 394 1.78 32.47 1.20
N ARG A 395 1.47 33.34 2.15
CA ARG A 395 0.10 33.55 2.64
C ARG A 395 -0.83 34.07 1.53
N THR A 396 -0.36 35.05 0.74
CA THR A 396 -1.11 35.59 -0.40
C THR A 396 -1.39 34.51 -1.45
N PHE A 397 -0.37 33.73 -1.82
CA PHE A 397 -0.52 32.63 -2.76
C PHE A 397 -1.49 31.56 -2.26
N ALA A 398 -1.26 31.06 -1.04
CA ALA A 398 -2.05 29.97 -0.46
C ALA A 398 -3.51 30.39 -0.23
N SER A 399 -3.76 31.59 0.30
CA SER A 399 -5.13 32.09 0.49
C SER A 399 -5.90 32.13 -0.83
N ARG A 400 -5.32 32.74 -1.88
CA ARG A 400 -5.97 32.81 -3.19
C ARG A 400 -6.27 31.45 -3.80
N ALA A 401 -5.34 30.48 -3.67
CA ALA A 401 -5.55 29.13 -4.19
C ALA A 401 -6.66 28.40 -3.41
N LEU A 402 -6.64 28.49 -2.08
CA LEU A 402 -7.64 27.85 -1.23
C LEU A 402 -9.02 28.49 -1.34
N ASP A 403 -9.10 29.83 -1.50
CA ASP A 403 -10.36 30.54 -1.77
C ASP A 403 -10.98 30.01 -3.09
N ALA A 404 -10.20 29.97 -4.18
CA ALA A 404 -10.68 29.47 -5.47
C ALA A 404 -11.06 27.98 -5.45
N ILE A 405 -10.31 27.13 -4.72
CA ILE A 405 -10.68 25.71 -4.51
C ILE A 405 -12.00 25.61 -3.75
N SER A 406 -12.16 26.41 -2.69
CA SER A 406 -13.37 26.38 -1.87
C SER A 406 -14.59 26.85 -2.65
N ASP A 407 -14.45 27.94 -3.41
CA ASP A 407 -15.51 28.43 -4.26
C ASP A 407 -15.96 27.36 -5.27
N ALA A 408 -15.01 26.73 -5.95
CA ALA A 408 -15.30 25.67 -6.92
C ALA A 408 -16.00 24.45 -6.28
N VAL A 409 -15.54 24.02 -5.10
CA VAL A 409 -16.12 22.86 -4.40
C VAL A 409 -17.51 23.18 -3.85
N LEU A 410 -17.76 24.41 -3.41
CA LEU A 410 -19.02 24.79 -2.76
C LEU A 410 -20.14 25.17 -3.76
N GLN A 411 -19.84 25.33 -5.04
CA GLN A 411 -20.86 25.61 -6.09
C GLN A 411 -21.95 24.52 -6.11
N GLU A 412 -23.14 24.91 -6.55
CA GLU A 412 -24.30 24.00 -6.68
C GLU A 412 -24.07 22.94 -7.76
N ASP A 413 -23.43 23.29 -8.86
CA ASP A 413 -23.10 22.42 -9.99
C ASP A 413 -21.75 21.71 -9.84
N TRP A 414 -21.21 21.65 -8.62
CA TRP A 414 -19.96 20.95 -8.37
C TRP A 414 -20.00 19.50 -8.85
N ARG A 415 -19.06 19.18 -9.72
CA ARG A 415 -18.93 17.82 -10.25
C ARG A 415 -18.20 16.91 -9.28
N GLU A 416 -18.87 15.82 -8.93
CA GLU A 416 -18.27 14.79 -8.07
C GLU A 416 -16.97 14.24 -8.70
N PRO A 417 -15.89 14.12 -7.92
CA PRO A 417 -14.64 13.53 -8.39
C PRO A 417 -14.81 12.10 -8.89
N ALA A 418 -14.14 11.76 -9.99
CA ALA A 418 -14.11 10.40 -10.49
C ALA A 418 -13.29 9.45 -9.59
N SER A 419 -12.36 10.01 -8.81
CA SER A 419 -11.42 9.25 -7.95
C SER A 419 -11.11 10.02 -6.66
N THR A 420 -10.33 9.42 -5.76
CA THR A 420 -9.92 10.06 -4.50
C THR A 420 -8.75 11.04 -4.64
N ALA A 421 -8.25 11.32 -5.83
CA ALA A 421 -7.14 12.26 -6.05
C ALA A 421 -7.37 13.65 -5.42
N GLN A 422 -8.61 14.16 -5.44
CA GLN A 422 -8.96 15.41 -4.78
C GLN A 422 -8.93 15.34 -3.23
N GLY A 423 -8.77 14.15 -2.65
CA GLY A 423 -8.57 13.99 -1.21
C GLY A 423 -7.35 14.72 -0.67
N PHE A 424 -6.31 14.88 -1.50
CA PHE A 424 -5.12 15.68 -1.15
C PHE A 424 -5.42 17.19 -0.96
N LEU A 425 -6.57 17.68 -1.39
CA LEU A 425 -7.00 19.07 -1.15
C LEU A 425 -7.60 19.27 0.25
N VAL A 426 -8.01 18.19 0.93
CA VAL A 426 -8.72 18.30 2.23
C VAL A 426 -7.82 18.85 3.33
N ALA A 427 -6.62 18.29 3.50
CA ALA A 427 -5.70 18.71 4.56
C ALA A 427 -5.26 20.19 4.45
N PRO A 428 -4.86 20.71 3.28
CA PRO A 428 -4.56 22.15 3.14
C PRO A 428 -5.78 23.05 3.37
N LEU A 429 -6.99 22.64 2.99
CA LEU A 429 -8.22 23.38 3.28
C LEU A 429 -8.49 23.45 4.79
N VAL A 430 -8.32 22.36 5.52
CA VAL A 430 -8.44 22.36 7.00
C VAL A 430 -7.45 23.34 7.62
N LEU A 431 -6.16 23.28 7.24
CA LEU A 431 -5.17 24.23 7.72
C LEU A 431 -5.47 25.66 7.29
N GLY A 432 -6.01 25.84 6.09
CA GLY A 432 -6.44 27.13 5.57
C GLY A 432 -7.54 27.78 6.43
N SER A 433 -8.52 26.98 6.84
CA SER A 433 -9.57 27.46 7.73
C SER A 433 -9.03 27.96 9.08
N GLU A 434 -8.03 27.26 9.62
CA GLU A 434 -7.42 27.61 10.89
C GLU A 434 -6.46 28.81 10.83
N ILE A 435 -5.68 28.94 9.75
CA ILE A 435 -4.63 29.96 9.60
C ILE A 435 -5.19 31.28 9.09
N PHE A 436 -6.18 31.21 8.19
CA PHE A 436 -6.80 32.39 7.59
C PHE A 436 -8.14 32.78 8.20
N ASN A 437 -8.65 31.96 9.14
CA ASN A 437 -9.98 32.12 9.75
C ASN A 437 -11.10 32.20 8.70
N ARG A 438 -11.09 31.23 7.74
CA ARG A 438 -12.04 31.11 6.64
C ARG A 438 -12.89 29.85 6.82
N PRO A 439 -14.15 29.96 7.30
CA PRO A 439 -15.03 28.81 7.49
C PRO A 439 -15.37 28.10 6.18
N GLU A 440 -15.34 28.80 5.05
CA GLU A 440 -15.58 28.25 3.71
C GLU A 440 -14.57 27.16 3.35
N HIS A 441 -13.31 27.33 3.73
CA HIS A 441 -12.28 26.31 3.52
C HIS A 441 -12.63 25.00 4.28
N LEU A 442 -13.10 25.10 5.53
CA LEU A 442 -13.52 23.94 6.29
C LEU A 442 -14.77 23.28 5.70
N ALA A 443 -15.73 24.09 5.22
CA ALA A 443 -16.94 23.60 4.57
C ALA A 443 -16.59 22.81 3.29
N ALA A 444 -15.70 23.32 2.46
CA ALA A 444 -15.20 22.65 1.26
C ALA A 444 -14.46 21.33 1.62
N ALA A 445 -13.59 21.36 2.63
CA ALA A 445 -12.90 20.17 3.13
C ALA A 445 -13.90 19.09 3.57
N LYS A 446 -14.92 19.44 4.33
CA LYS A 446 -15.97 18.53 4.80
C LYS A 446 -16.83 17.99 3.66
N LYS A 447 -17.14 18.81 2.63
CA LYS A 447 -17.89 18.38 1.44
C LYS A 447 -17.13 17.30 0.67
N LEU A 448 -15.83 17.53 0.39
CA LEU A 448 -14.95 16.55 -0.26
C LEU A 448 -14.83 15.24 0.56
N ALA A 449 -14.50 15.36 1.83
CA ALA A 449 -14.34 14.21 2.73
C ALA A 449 -15.66 13.43 2.89
N GLY A 450 -16.79 14.12 2.99
CA GLY A 450 -18.11 13.52 3.07
C GLY A 450 -18.47 12.72 1.82
N PHE A 451 -18.13 13.25 0.64
CA PHE A 451 -18.31 12.54 -0.62
C PHE A 451 -17.48 11.25 -0.66
N PHE A 452 -16.19 11.32 -0.31
CA PHE A 452 -15.33 10.11 -0.31
C PHE A 452 -15.79 9.08 0.72
N GLY A 453 -16.19 9.51 1.92
CA GLY A 453 -16.75 8.62 2.93
C GLY A 453 -18.02 7.92 2.45
N LYS A 454 -18.95 8.65 1.84
CA LYS A 454 -20.18 8.06 1.29
C LYS A 454 -19.89 7.05 0.16
N ARG A 455 -18.89 7.32 -0.67
CA ARG A 455 -18.62 6.53 -1.88
C ARG A 455 -17.73 5.32 -1.64
N TYR A 456 -16.71 5.45 -0.78
CA TYR A 456 -15.62 4.48 -0.69
C TYR A 456 -15.50 3.79 0.66
N PHE A 457 -16.26 4.19 1.67
CA PHE A 457 -16.30 3.52 2.96
C PHE A 457 -17.38 2.43 2.96
N GLY A 458 -16.98 1.19 3.26
CA GLY A 458 -17.91 0.03 3.36
C GLY A 458 -17.34 -1.25 2.73
N ILE A 459 -17.96 -2.39 3.04
CA ILE A 459 -17.61 -3.67 2.44
C ILE A 459 -17.85 -3.60 0.92
N GLY A 460 -16.89 -4.08 0.16
CA GLY A 460 -16.93 -4.05 -1.30
C GLY A 460 -16.57 -2.69 -1.91
N ARG A 461 -16.08 -1.76 -1.11
CA ARG A 461 -15.69 -0.41 -1.55
C ARG A 461 -14.26 -0.11 -1.14
N ALA A 462 -13.48 0.49 -2.03
CA ALA A 462 -12.09 0.87 -1.78
C ALA A 462 -11.74 2.17 -2.47
N TYR A 463 -10.75 2.88 -1.94
CA TYR A 463 -10.25 4.12 -2.51
C TYR A 463 -9.43 3.83 -3.77
N TRP A 464 -9.45 4.74 -4.76
CA TRP A 464 -8.70 4.54 -5.99
C TRP A 464 -8.33 5.84 -6.69
N GLY A 465 -7.41 5.74 -7.67
CA GLY A 465 -7.14 6.78 -8.64
C GLY A 465 -6.21 7.88 -8.17
N GLY A 466 -5.37 7.64 -7.16
CA GLY A 466 -4.26 8.51 -6.82
C GLY A 466 -3.04 8.27 -7.71
N SER A 467 -2.87 7.05 -8.21
CA SER A 467 -1.72 6.64 -9.01
C SER A 467 -1.84 6.98 -10.48
N LEU A 468 -0.70 7.34 -11.09
CA LEU A 468 -0.56 7.46 -12.54
C LEU A 468 -0.49 6.08 -13.23
N ASP A 469 -0.05 5.05 -12.51
CA ASP A 469 0.19 3.71 -13.03
C ASP A 469 -1.03 2.80 -12.88
N ALA A 470 -1.75 2.89 -11.76
CA ALA A 470 -2.94 2.09 -11.48
C ALA A 470 -4.22 2.83 -11.90
N LYS A 471 -5.13 2.10 -12.53
CA LYS A 471 -6.48 2.60 -12.87
C LYS A 471 -7.53 1.71 -12.22
N CYS A 472 -7.30 1.38 -10.98
CA CYS A 472 -8.13 0.58 -10.11
C CYS A 472 -7.95 1.07 -8.68
N GLU A 473 -8.53 0.39 -7.75
CA GLU A 473 -8.32 0.56 -6.31
C GLU A 473 -6.83 0.44 -6.00
N ASP A 474 -6.28 1.39 -5.24
CA ASP A 474 -4.87 1.41 -4.90
C ASP A 474 -4.55 2.15 -3.60
N LYS A 475 -3.29 2.00 -3.13
CA LYS A 475 -2.81 2.64 -1.90
C LYS A 475 -2.82 4.16 -1.98
N GLU A 476 -2.58 4.73 -3.15
CA GLU A 476 -2.45 6.18 -3.30
C GLU A 476 -3.79 6.88 -3.20
N GLY A 477 -4.86 6.21 -3.65
CA GLY A 477 -6.23 6.64 -3.37
C GLY A 477 -6.55 6.63 -1.87
N ALA A 478 -6.08 5.60 -1.16
CA ALA A 478 -6.22 5.52 0.29
C ALA A 478 -5.35 6.57 1.02
N TYR A 479 -4.14 6.89 0.52
CA TYR A 479 -3.31 7.98 1.06
C TYR A 479 -4.03 9.33 1.02
N ALA A 480 -4.63 9.66 -0.12
CA ALA A 480 -5.36 10.91 -0.29
C ALA A 480 -6.52 11.04 0.72
N ALA A 481 -7.30 9.98 0.86
CA ALA A 481 -8.40 9.93 1.81
C ALA A 481 -7.92 10.00 3.27
N PHE A 482 -6.90 9.21 3.61
CA PHE A 482 -6.35 9.15 4.97
C PHE A 482 -5.81 10.49 5.43
N GLN A 483 -4.98 11.16 4.62
CA GLN A 483 -4.42 12.47 4.97
C GLN A 483 -5.53 13.50 5.20
N GLY A 484 -6.59 13.46 4.39
CA GLY A 484 -7.72 14.36 4.54
C GLY A 484 -8.54 14.09 5.81
N TYR A 485 -8.85 12.82 6.09
CA TYR A 485 -9.62 12.45 7.28
C TYR A 485 -8.84 12.69 8.58
N GLU A 486 -7.53 12.43 8.58
CA GLU A 486 -6.66 12.67 9.73
C GLU A 486 -6.60 14.17 10.05
N ALA A 487 -6.52 15.03 9.03
CA ALA A 487 -6.55 16.47 9.23
C ALA A 487 -7.89 16.95 9.83
N LEU A 488 -9.02 16.41 9.38
CA LEU A 488 -10.34 16.71 9.93
C LEU A 488 -10.50 16.15 11.35
N LEU A 489 -9.97 14.97 11.64
CA LEU A 489 -9.92 14.39 12.98
C LEU A 489 -9.18 15.33 13.95
N ARG A 490 -7.98 15.78 13.58
CA ARG A 490 -7.21 16.73 14.41
C ARG A 490 -7.99 18.02 14.66
N HIS A 491 -8.68 18.52 13.63
CA HIS A 491 -9.53 19.70 13.78
C HIS A 491 -10.69 19.47 14.77
N ALA A 492 -11.37 18.31 14.64
CA ALA A 492 -12.47 17.93 15.53
C ALA A 492 -12.03 17.78 17.00
N VAL A 493 -10.87 17.14 17.23
CA VAL A 493 -10.25 17.02 18.55
C VAL A 493 -9.95 18.42 19.13
N LYS A 494 -9.30 19.29 18.35
CA LYS A 494 -8.95 20.66 18.75
C LYS A 494 -10.18 21.50 19.09
N THR A 495 -11.26 21.35 18.35
CA THR A 495 -12.52 22.07 18.56
C THR A 495 -13.47 21.37 19.53
N LYS A 496 -13.08 20.20 20.06
CA LYS A 496 -13.88 19.38 20.97
C LYS A 496 -15.23 18.95 20.40
N ASN A 497 -15.31 18.79 19.09
CA ASN A 497 -16.52 18.30 18.41
C ASN A 497 -16.54 16.76 18.39
N LYS A 498 -17.15 16.16 19.40
CA LYS A 498 -17.14 14.70 19.59
C LYS A 498 -17.77 13.91 18.43
N SER A 499 -18.86 14.40 17.85
CA SER A 499 -19.52 13.71 16.74
C SER A 499 -18.63 13.67 15.48
N GLU A 500 -17.94 14.77 15.17
CA GLU A 500 -16.99 14.82 14.06
C GLU A 500 -15.72 14.02 14.37
N GLU A 501 -15.27 14.05 15.62
CA GLU A 501 -14.13 13.25 16.10
C GLU A 501 -14.36 11.75 15.86
N GLU A 502 -15.47 11.20 16.32
CA GLU A 502 -15.83 9.78 16.10
C GLU A 502 -15.94 9.44 14.62
N LYS A 503 -16.62 10.28 13.85
CA LYS A 503 -16.78 10.10 12.41
C LYS A 503 -15.44 10.06 11.67
N TYR A 504 -14.60 11.07 11.89
CA TYR A 504 -13.34 11.17 11.15
C TYR A 504 -12.27 10.21 11.69
N ALA A 505 -12.32 9.82 12.96
CA ALA A 505 -11.48 8.75 13.49
C ALA A 505 -11.72 7.42 12.77
N ARG A 506 -12.99 7.04 12.63
CA ARG A 506 -13.34 5.79 11.92
C ARG A 506 -12.97 5.82 10.43
N LEU A 507 -13.22 6.94 9.76
CA LEU A 507 -12.86 7.10 8.34
C LEU A 507 -11.33 7.11 8.14
N ALA A 508 -10.59 7.82 9.01
CA ALA A 508 -9.12 7.85 8.98
C ALA A 508 -8.52 6.46 9.24
N GLN A 509 -9.02 5.75 10.25
CA GLN A 509 -8.58 4.39 10.57
C GLN A 509 -8.82 3.43 9.39
N HIS A 510 -9.98 3.47 8.76
CA HIS A 510 -10.29 2.63 7.60
C HIS A 510 -9.35 2.91 6.41
N ALA A 511 -9.17 4.19 6.06
CA ALA A 511 -8.28 4.55 4.96
C ALA A 511 -6.81 4.21 5.28
N MET A 512 -6.37 4.42 6.53
CA MET A 512 -5.06 4.01 7.02
C MET A 512 -4.88 2.49 6.91
N ASN A 513 -5.83 1.71 7.41
CA ASN A 513 -5.74 0.26 7.37
C ASN A 513 -5.69 -0.25 5.93
N MET A 514 -6.51 0.32 5.03
CA MET A 514 -6.49 -0.06 3.61
C MET A 514 -5.13 0.21 2.96
N MET A 515 -4.52 1.37 3.19
CA MET A 515 -3.17 1.64 2.66
C MET A 515 -2.09 0.77 3.31
N LEU A 516 -2.20 0.48 4.63
CA LEU A 516 -1.24 -0.37 5.34
C LEU A 516 -1.24 -1.81 4.83
N THR A 517 -2.34 -2.30 4.24
CA THR A 517 -2.36 -3.62 3.59
C THR A 517 -1.41 -3.74 2.40
N TYR A 518 -0.82 -2.63 1.94
CA TYR A 518 0.27 -2.61 0.95
C TYR A 518 1.67 -2.68 1.57
N THR A 519 1.78 -2.61 2.90
CA THR A 519 3.08 -2.61 3.60
C THR A 519 3.53 -4.04 3.86
N MET A 520 4.77 -4.35 3.48
CA MET A 520 5.40 -5.64 3.78
C MET A 520 5.57 -5.81 5.30
N VAL A 521 4.95 -6.84 5.86
CA VAL A 521 5.07 -7.18 7.29
C VAL A 521 6.01 -8.35 7.55
N TRP A 522 6.64 -8.88 6.51
CA TRP A 522 7.58 -9.99 6.57
C TRP A 522 8.75 -9.76 5.60
N ASN A 523 9.84 -10.48 5.81
CA ASN A 523 11.02 -10.39 4.96
C ASN A 523 11.02 -11.50 3.92
N SER A 524 10.93 -11.14 2.65
CA SER A 524 11.12 -12.07 1.55
C SER A 524 12.57 -12.54 1.47
N THR A 525 12.76 -13.77 1.01
CA THR A 525 14.10 -14.27 0.65
C THR A 525 14.43 -13.86 -0.79
N TYR A 526 15.69 -13.54 -1.02
CA TYR A 526 16.16 -13.12 -2.33
C TYR A 526 17.22 -14.10 -2.85
N PRO A 527 17.24 -14.38 -4.17
CA PRO A 527 18.32 -15.16 -4.77
C PRO A 527 19.64 -14.40 -4.66
N PRO A 528 20.78 -15.06 -4.87
CA PRO A 528 22.08 -14.40 -4.95
C PRO A 528 22.05 -13.21 -5.92
N GLY A 529 22.57 -12.07 -5.48
CA GLY A 529 22.55 -10.80 -6.23
C GLY A 529 22.49 -9.61 -5.29
N ARG A 530 22.33 -8.42 -5.84
CA ARG A 530 22.46 -7.17 -5.07
C ARG A 530 21.59 -7.07 -3.83
N LEU A 531 20.35 -7.52 -3.89
CA LEU A 531 19.47 -7.46 -2.70
C LEU A 531 19.95 -8.39 -1.60
N ALA A 532 20.37 -9.62 -1.97
CA ALA A 532 20.96 -10.58 -1.04
C ALA A 532 22.30 -10.07 -0.48
N ASP A 533 23.17 -9.50 -1.35
CA ASP A 533 24.46 -8.93 -0.97
C ASP A 533 24.33 -7.79 0.05
N HIS A 534 23.24 -7.03 -0.03
CA HIS A 534 22.92 -5.96 0.92
C HIS A 534 22.08 -6.44 2.12
N ALA A 535 21.82 -7.73 2.24
CA ALA A 535 20.94 -8.30 3.25
C ALA A 535 19.60 -7.52 3.34
N PHE A 536 19.04 -7.16 2.15
CA PHE A 536 17.84 -6.33 2.07
C PHE A 536 16.66 -6.99 2.78
N LYS A 537 15.97 -6.21 3.59
CA LYS A 537 14.77 -6.62 4.32
C LYS A 537 13.56 -5.87 3.77
N SER A 538 12.55 -6.61 3.31
CA SER A 538 11.35 -6.01 2.69
C SER A 538 10.37 -5.40 3.69
N MET A 539 10.40 -5.80 4.97
CA MET A 539 9.52 -5.21 5.98
C MET A 539 9.56 -3.68 5.98
N GLY A 540 8.38 -3.05 6.00
CA GLY A 540 8.24 -1.59 5.98
C GLY A 540 8.20 -0.96 4.58
N TRP A 541 8.62 -1.68 3.52
CA TRP A 541 8.43 -1.23 2.15
C TRP A 541 6.99 -1.45 1.69
N THR A 542 6.54 -0.70 0.69
CA THR A 542 5.18 -0.82 0.16
C THR A 542 5.15 -1.38 -1.25
N VAL A 543 4.18 -2.26 -1.55
CA VAL A 543 3.92 -2.67 -2.93
C VAL A 543 3.40 -1.48 -3.72
N VAL A 544 3.82 -1.35 -4.98
CA VAL A 544 3.46 -0.17 -5.78
C VAL A 544 1.97 -0.10 -6.07
N SER A 545 1.40 -1.17 -6.66
CA SER A 545 -0.01 -1.20 -7.06
C SER A 545 -0.46 -2.63 -7.38
N PRO A 546 -1.76 -2.89 -7.54
CA PRO A 546 -2.28 -4.20 -7.89
C PRO A 546 -1.65 -4.84 -9.13
N GLN A 547 -1.25 -4.03 -10.08
CA GLN A 547 -0.67 -4.48 -11.35
C GLN A 547 0.86 -4.62 -11.34
N ASN A 548 1.55 -4.14 -10.29
CA ASN A 548 3.01 -4.07 -10.25
C ASN A 548 3.60 -4.90 -9.12
N GLN A 549 4.61 -5.70 -9.43
CA GLN A 549 5.41 -6.47 -8.44
C GLN A 549 6.65 -5.70 -7.97
N HIS A 550 6.51 -4.42 -7.75
CA HIS A 550 7.59 -3.59 -7.25
C HIS A 550 7.33 -3.22 -5.80
N LEU A 551 8.40 -3.02 -5.06
CA LEU A 551 8.37 -2.30 -3.79
C LEU A 551 8.82 -0.87 -4.02
N ASP A 552 8.21 0.06 -3.32
CA ASP A 552 8.61 1.46 -3.28
C ASP A 552 8.70 1.97 -1.83
N ALA A 553 9.32 3.13 -1.70
CA ALA A 553 9.44 3.83 -0.43
C ALA A 553 8.31 4.88 -0.23
N PHE A 554 7.22 4.81 -1.01
CA PHE A 554 6.20 5.86 -1.01
C PHE A 554 5.40 5.93 0.30
N GLY A 555 5.33 4.82 1.04
CA GLY A 555 4.73 4.78 2.37
C GLY A 555 5.32 5.78 3.36
N VAL A 556 6.56 6.24 3.16
CA VAL A 556 7.20 7.26 3.99
C VAL A 556 6.40 8.56 4.02
N MET A 557 5.62 8.88 2.98
CA MET A 557 4.78 10.06 2.91
C MET A 557 3.78 10.15 4.08
N THR A 558 3.26 9.02 4.52
CA THR A 558 2.17 8.95 5.52
C THR A 558 2.64 8.60 6.93
N VAL A 559 3.94 8.46 7.13
CA VAL A 559 4.54 8.13 8.44
C VAL A 559 4.07 9.08 9.55
N PRO A 560 4.04 10.41 9.37
CA PRO A 560 3.58 11.31 10.43
C PRO A 560 2.12 11.11 10.80
N GLU A 561 1.26 10.88 9.82
CA GLU A 561 -0.17 10.63 10.03
C GLU A 561 -0.41 9.31 10.75
N ILE A 562 0.32 8.23 10.38
CA ILE A 562 0.25 6.93 11.07
C ILE A 562 0.71 7.08 12.52
N TRP A 563 1.78 7.84 12.76
CA TRP A 563 2.26 8.09 14.12
C TRP A 563 1.20 8.79 14.98
N ARG A 564 0.57 9.87 14.46
CA ARG A 564 -0.51 10.58 15.15
C ARG A 564 -1.74 9.70 15.40
N MET A 565 -2.08 8.83 14.45
CA MET A 565 -3.15 7.85 14.67
C MET A 565 -2.78 6.85 15.77
N GLY A 566 -1.51 6.44 15.85
CA GLY A 566 -1.01 5.62 16.95
C GLY A 566 -1.15 6.31 18.32
N ASP A 567 -0.89 7.61 18.39
CA ASP A 567 -1.13 8.41 19.61
C ASP A 567 -2.63 8.52 19.93
N TYR A 568 -3.45 8.83 18.92
CA TYR A 568 -4.91 8.98 19.10
C TYR A 568 -5.59 7.67 19.54
N LEU A 569 -5.23 6.55 18.94
CA LEU A 569 -5.78 5.23 19.25
C LEU A 569 -5.10 4.56 20.46
N ASN A 570 -4.06 5.16 21.02
CA ASN A 570 -3.18 4.55 22.02
C ASN A 570 -2.61 3.19 21.55
N ASP A 571 -2.26 3.08 20.28
CA ASP A 571 -1.70 1.87 19.67
C ASP A 571 -0.21 2.03 19.34
N TRP A 572 0.63 1.47 20.21
CA TRP A 572 2.10 1.49 20.06
C TRP A 572 2.57 0.76 18.79
N ARG A 573 1.79 -0.22 18.28
CA ARG A 573 2.11 -1.00 17.07
C ARG A 573 2.15 -0.09 15.84
N LEU A 574 1.22 0.84 15.73
CA LEU A 574 1.20 1.83 14.65
C LEU A 574 2.42 2.74 14.68
N LYS A 575 2.86 3.17 15.86
CA LYS A 575 4.08 3.99 15.99
C LYS A 575 5.34 3.22 15.60
N LYS A 576 5.44 1.94 16.01
CA LYS A 576 6.54 1.07 15.61
C LYS A 576 6.54 0.81 14.11
N LEU A 577 5.37 0.57 13.52
CA LEU A 577 5.22 0.37 12.08
C LEU A 577 5.60 1.64 11.29
N ALA A 578 5.17 2.82 11.74
CA ALA A 578 5.57 4.10 11.17
C ALA A 578 7.09 4.28 11.20
N SER A 579 7.72 3.99 12.35
CA SER A 579 9.17 4.02 12.50
C SER A 579 9.87 3.02 11.57
N LEU A 580 9.34 1.81 11.45
CA LEU A 580 9.85 0.78 10.53
C LEU A 580 9.77 1.25 9.08
N MET A 581 8.61 1.75 8.64
CA MET A 581 8.41 2.25 7.28
C MET A 581 9.41 3.36 6.93
N TYR A 582 9.62 4.31 7.83
CA TYR A 582 10.59 5.39 7.63
C TYR A 582 12.03 4.85 7.52
N ARG A 583 12.46 4.02 8.48
CA ARG A 583 13.85 3.58 8.61
C ARG A 583 14.21 2.49 7.61
N SER A 584 13.32 1.54 7.37
CA SER A 584 13.53 0.45 6.41
C SER A 584 13.61 0.96 4.97
N CYS A 585 12.77 1.88 4.57
CA CYS A 585 12.77 2.46 3.23
C CYS A 585 14.07 3.22 2.87
N PHE A 586 14.93 3.46 3.83
CA PHE A 586 16.24 4.07 3.61
C PHE A 586 17.32 3.08 3.16
N GLN A 587 17.14 1.76 3.30
CA GLN A 587 18.17 0.72 3.12
C GLN A 587 18.95 0.82 1.81
N LEU A 588 18.28 1.12 0.72
CA LEU A 588 18.91 1.18 -0.62
C LEU A 588 19.34 2.59 -1.03
N THR A 589 19.49 3.48 -0.06
CA THR A 589 20.00 4.82 -0.32
C THR A 589 21.52 4.77 -0.56
N SER A 590 21.99 5.44 -1.63
CA SER A 590 23.40 5.56 -1.95
C SER A 590 24.14 6.40 -0.91
N GLN A 591 25.48 6.37 -0.95
CA GLN A 591 26.33 7.23 -0.10
C GLN A 591 26.10 8.73 -0.32
N SER A 592 25.64 9.11 -1.52
CA SER A 592 25.26 10.50 -1.82
C SER A 592 23.86 10.90 -1.35
N GLY A 593 23.07 9.96 -0.79
CA GLY A 593 21.70 10.19 -0.35
C GLY A 593 20.64 9.92 -1.42
N ALA A 594 21.03 9.53 -2.63
CA ALA A 594 20.10 9.18 -3.69
C ALA A 594 19.38 7.87 -3.42
N LEU A 595 18.09 7.81 -3.77
CA LEU A 595 17.28 6.60 -3.71
C LEU A 595 16.47 6.47 -5.00
N GLY A 596 16.44 5.30 -5.59
CA GLY A 596 15.62 4.98 -6.75
C GLY A 596 14.14 4.91 -6.41
N GLU A 597 13.29 5.11 -7.41
CA GLU A 597 11.84 5.18 -7.26
C GLU A 597 11.24 3.90 -6.69
N SER A 598 11.68 2.75 -7.22
CA SER A 598 11.16 1.46 -6.82
C SER A 598 12.16 0.35 -7.12
N ILE A 599 11.99 -0.79 -6.46
CA ILE A 599 12.77 -2.00 -6.66
C ILE A 599 11.85 -3.14 -7.07
N GLN A 600 12.35 -4.06 -7.86
CA GLN A 600 11.60 -5.26 -8.18
C GLN A 600 11.58 -6.21 -6.98
N HIS A 601 10.39 -6.63 -6.63
CA HIS A 601 10.15 -7.59 -5.57
C HIS A 601 9.69 -8.90 -6.18
N THR A 602 10.60 -9.63 -6.83
CA THR A 602 10.35 -10.98 -7.25
C THR A 602 11.52 -11.86 -6.85
N TYR A 603 11.21 -13.08 -6.47
CA TYR A 603 12.20 -14.13 -6.31
C TYR A 603 12.75 -14.58 -7.67
N TYR A 604 12.03 -14.29 -8.72
CA TYR A 604 12.35 -14.71 -10.07
C TYR A 604 13.35 -13.78 -10.72
N ASP A 605 14.50 -14.33 -11.07
CA ASP A 605 15.53 -13.68 -11.86
C ASP A 605 15.58 -14.34 -13.24
N SER A 606 14.88 -13.76 -14.21
CA SER A 606 14.99 -14.16 -15.60
C SER A 606 16.38 -13.82 -16.13
N PRO A 607 17.04 -14.70 -16.90
CA PRO A 607 18.27 -14.37 -17.61
C PRO A 607 18.18 -13.09 -18.45
N ASP A 608 16.98 -12.78 -18.95
CA ASP A 608 16.69 -11.54 -19.67
C ASP A 608 16.51 -10.35 -18.74
N ASP A 609 16.38 -10.55 -17.43
CA ASP A 609 16.25 -9.55 -16.41
C ASP A 609 17.54 -8.82 -16.05
N ARG A 610 18.64 -9.09 -16.72
CA ARG A 610 19.82 -8.20 -16.69
C ARG A 610 19.48 -6.78 -17.12
N ARG A 611 18.37 -6.61 -17.82
CA ARG A 611 17.74 -5.33 -18.17
C ARG A 611 16.62 -4.98 -17.20
N ASN A 612 16.44 -5.78 -16.14
CA ASN A 612 15.35 -5.61 -15.26
C ASN A 612 15.42 -4.26 -14.56
N VAL A 613 14.30 -3.75 -14.54
CA VAL A 613 13.86 -2.55 -13.94
C VAL A 613 14.33 -2.37 -12.50
N PHE A 614 14.43 -3.43 -11.75
CA PHE A 614 14.91 -3.40 -10.40
C PHE A 614 16.28 -2.78 -10.31
N GLU A 615 17.26 -3.30 -11.03
CA GLU A 615 18.59 -2.73 -11.06
C GLU A 615 18.67 -1.40 -11.78
N GLN A 616 17.72 -1.12 -12.68
CA GLN A 616 17.63 0.13 -13.41
C GLN A 616 16.91 1.22 -12.64
N ARG A 617 15.99 0.85 -11.72
CA ARG A 617 15.18 1.76 -10.90
C ARG A 617 15.47 1.65 -9.41
N GLY A 618 16.21 0.63 -9.02
CA GLY A 618 16.60 0.40 -7.65
C GLY A 618 17.62 1.40 -7.16
N GLY A 619 17.82 1.43 -5.85
CA GLY A 619 18.55 2.42 -5.11
C GLY A 619 19.97 2.73 -5.55
N TYR A 620 20.60 1.88 -6.34
CA TYR A 620 22.00 2.04 -6.75
C TYR A 620 22.20 2.83 -8.02
N ARG A 621 21.16 3.13 -8.78
CA ARG A 621 21.29 3.89 -10.02
C ARG A 621 20.69 5.26 -9.87
N GLU A 622 21.55 6.25 -9.69
CA GLU A 622 21.19 7.67 -9.62
C GLU A 622 20.45 8.18 -10.87
N GLY A 623 20.51 7.44 -11.97
CA GLY A 623 19.84 7.82 -13.23
C GLY A 623 18.31 7.80 -13.20
N TRP A 624 17.68 7.16 -12.23
CA TRP A 624 16.23 7.13 -12.02
C TRP A 624 15.83 7.59 -10.63
N THR A 625 16.62 8.42 -10.02
CA THR A 625 16.24 9.06 -8.76
C THR A 625 15.23 10.15 -9.03
N VAL A 626 14.23 10.25 -8.17
CA VAL A 626 13.23 11.30 -8.19
C VAL A 626 13.27 12.05 -6.88
N PHE A 627 13.09 13.36 -6.93
CA PHE A 627 13.25 14.20 -5.75
C PHE A 627 12.17 13.93 -4.69
N TRP A 628 10.99 13.47 -5.09
CA TRP A 628 9.88 13.25 -4.17
C TRP A 628 10.21 12.27 -3.02
N LEU A 629 11.03 11.25 -3.25
CA LEU A 629 11.48 10.36 -2.18
C LEU A 629 12.25 11.12 -1.09
N THR A 630 13.23 11.93 -1.51
CA THR A 630 13.99 12.77 -0.57
C THR A 630 13.09 13.75 0.16
N ALA A 631 12.17 14.38 -0.56
CA ALA A 631 11.21 15.32 0.01
C ALA A 631 10.29 14.67 1.06
N HIS A 632 9.80 13.46 0.82
CA HIS A 632 8.96 12.75 1.80
C HIS A 632 9.74 12.35 3.06
N PHE A 633 10.98 11.88 2.93
CA PHE A 633 11.83 11.63 4.10
C PHE A 633 12.04 12.89 4.94
N LEU A 634 12.34 14.02 4.30
CA LEU A 634 12.54 15.28 5.00
C LEU A 634 11.26 15.78 5.65
N ASN A 635 10.13 15.71 4.95
CA ASN A 635 8.84 16.12 5.48
C ASN A 635 8.43 15.26 6.69
N ALA A 636 8.58 13.94 6.61
CA ALA A 636 8.26 13.04 7.70
C ALA A 636 9.14 13.32 8.94
N ALA A 637 10.45 13.48 8.76
CA ALA A 637 11.36 13.83 9.85
C ALA A 637 10.99 15.18 10.49
N ALA A 638 10.64 16.19 9.70
CA ALA A 638 10.25 17.49 10.20
C ALA A 638 8.97 17.43 11.04
N GLU A 639 7.95 16.72 10.57
CA GLU A 639 6.71 16.55 11.35
C GLU A 639 6.93 15.72 12.61
N MET A 640 7.74 14.67 12.55
CA MET A 640 8.11 13.89 13.73
C MET A 640 8.83 14.77 14.77
N LYS A 641 9.76 15.64 14.33
CA LYS A 641 10.41 16.61 15.23
C LYS A 641 9.42 17.59 15.84
N GLU A 642 8.44 18.12 15.08
CA GLU A 642 7.37 19.00 15.64
C GLU A 642 6.49 18.27 16.67
N MET A 643 6.36 16.94 16.57
CA MET A 643 5.66 16.09 17.54
C MET A 643 6.52 15.73 18.78
N GLY A 644 7.77 16.19 18.84
CA GLY A 644 8.69 15.85 19.93
C GLY A 644 9.29 14.44 19.83
N VAL A 645 9.19 13.80 18.68
CA VAL A 645 9.88 12.52 18.44
C VAL A 645 11.36 12.80 18.29
N GLU A 646 12.18 12.11 19.08
CA GLU A 646 13.63 12.23 19.02
C GLU A 646 14.16 11.72 17.66
N LEU A 647 15.02 12.53 17.02
CA LEU A 647 15.54 12.23 15.67
C LEU A 647 16.86 11.44 15.74
#